data_b2cc1206128536d94077842332db03e8
#
_entry.id   b2cc1206128536d94077842332db03e8
#
_cell.length_a   1.000
_cell.length_b   1.000
_cell.length_c   1.000
_cell.angle_alpha   90.00
_cell.angle_beta   90.00
_cell.angle_gamma   90.00
#
_symmetry.space_group_name_H-M   'P 1'
#
loop_
_entity.id
_entity.type
_entity.pdbx_description
1 polymer ?
#
loop_
_entity_poly.entity_id
_entity_poly.type
_entity_poly.pdbx_seq_one_letter_code
_entity_poly.pdbx_strand_id
1 'polypeptide(L)'
;MSKVRIGFLFVCCLYVCSGLAQTKLSATVLDRESREPIVGATVTVDGQKKGSAVTDVSGRFVLNVAVGKTLIITYIGYQRLSVKAAEGAVYYLTPDVKRLGEVVVTAQESRGLAGASVIQRHAMEHLQPSSFADLLELLPGGRAHDPLLTAPNTIRLREALPLASSNYATSSLGTSFVLDGAPISNNANMQFLASSWESKATTRDFTNRGADMRTIPTDDIERVEIIRGIPSVEYGDMTSGVVRIERKRGGHDLNARLKADMGSKLFHLAKGFEWADRRTLNLSIDYLDAHADPRNTLQNYQRVTLSARFGKLWMGHSHTVQLSTNLDYGGSFDREKVDPDLNYGNVDRYRSAYNRVAALTSVELKPMRVLWFKSFLASVSASYQHDLLSRTRLVQLQRETPAATTLTEGESNAVLLPFTYTASQDVDGKPLNLFAKLNARFQVPARRISNTLLIGIDWNMDKNYGRGQVFNPLRPLYPGTSSRARRLSGIRAMHTVSAYAEERIAVSLGRNTFELVGGLRASEMLNLPVHYAMHGQVYCDPRVNAGWTFPKFTFAHRPSFIRIAAGVGRHTKTPTMDQLYPGLAYLDITQLNYYHSNPAYRLINQQTYIIDPTNEALRPARNLKWEISADVNVGGNRLSVTLFREDMRSGFRSSTIYSPFMYKKYDASGVDASKLTAPPSVANLPYSTMSELFGHSEYTNGSRTLKRGIEYTFASERIRRLHTRLTITGAWFVTLYHNSITLMQRPNAVVGGKQIPYAGIYKDNEGVKRQMANTNFTFDTDIPKLRLAFSLSAQCLWFTSSQRQRLSNEPEQYMSADGTVHDWKPADAQDTYLRWLVRRYTDADYRKDTVPFSMNLNLKVTKKLFGDRLNIALFCNKIWDYTPDYENNGTTIRRHVNPYFGLEMNVKI
;
A
#
# COMPACT_ATOMS: atom_id res chain seq x y z
N MET A 1 -91.57 -4.84 36.26
CA MET A 1 -90.78 -5.29 35.17
C MET A 1 -89.88 -4.21 34.57
N SER A 2 -89.21 -3.41 35.35
CA SER A 2 -88.27 -2.32 34.87
C SER A 2 -86.88 -2.29 35.46
N LYS A 3 -86.50 -3.23 36.38
CA LYS A 3 -85.23 -3.28 37.00
C LYS A 3 -84.26 -4.35 36.41
N VAL A 4 -84.70 -5.23 35.51
CA VAL A 4 -83.97 -6.30 34.86
C VAL A 4 -83.41 -5.84 33.53
N ARG A 5 -83.93 -4.79 32.87
CA ARG A 5 -83.38 -4.28 31.59
C ARG A 5 -82.17 -3.37 31.66
N ILE A 6 -81.90 -2.73 32.82
CA ILE A 6 -80.78 -1.84 33.04
C ILE A 6 -79.49 -2.66 33.35
N GLY A 7 -79.59 -3.81 34.01
CA GLY A 7 -78.48 -4.68 34.33
C GLY A 7 -77.82 -5.37 33.09
N PHE A 8 -78.69 -5.69 32.10
CA PHE A 8 -78.22 -6.33 30.91
C PHE A 8 -77.51 -5.36 29.94
N LEU A 9 -77.92 -4.08 29.94
CA LEU A 9 -77.24 -3.06 29.13
C LEU A 9 -75.92 -2.68 29.71
N PHE A 10 -75.67 -2.71 31.04
CA PHE A 10 -74.41 -2.43 31.69
C PHE A 10 -73.42 -3.58 31.53
N VAL A 11 -73.87 -4.80 31.53
CA VAL A 11 -73.05 -6.01 31.29
C VAL A 11 -72.66 -6.13 29.81
N CYS A 12 -73.49 -5.76 28.84
CA CYS A 12 -73.09 -5.69 27.43
C CYS A 12 -72.19 -4.53 27.10
N CYS A 13 -72.29 -3.40 27.78
CA CYS A 13 -71.28 -2.28 27.63
C CYS A 13 -69.94 -2.64 28.25
N LEU A 14 -69.80 -3.43 29.30
CA LEU A 14 -68.55 -3.90 29.88
C LEU A 14 -67.90 -4.97 29.06
N TYR A 15 -68.60 -5.73 28.21
CA TYR A 15 -68.04 -6.74 27.29
C TYR A 15 -67.63 -6.18 25.96
N VAL A 16 -68.09 -4.97 25.59
CA VAL A 16 -67.71 -4.32 24.31
C VAL A 16 -66.45 -3.40 24.48
N CYS A 17 -66.12 -3.03 25.73
CA CYS A 17 -64.87 -2.24 25.97
C CYS A 17 -63.63 -3.06 26.22
N SER A 18 -63.62 -4.40 26.17
CA SER A 18 -62.43 -5.23 26.34
C SER A 18 -61.74 -5.65 25.02
N GLY A 19 -62.13 -5.10 23.88
CA GLY A 19 -61.52 -5.36 22.61
C GLY A 19 -60.89 -4.11 22.01
N LEU A 20 -59.54 -4.07 22.02
CA LEU A 20 -58.63 -3.21 21.25
C LEU A 20 -57.78 -2.22 22.08
N ALA A 21 -57.13 -2.70 23.08
CA ALA A 21 -55.88 -2.03 23.52
C ALA A 21 -54.76 -2.40 22.50
N GLN A 22 -54.67 -1.64 21.43
CA GLN A 22 -53.46 -1.68 20.60
C GLN A 22 -52.33 -1.10 21.43
N THR A 23 -51.52 -1.98 22.04
CA THR A 23 -50.37 -1.58 22.79
C THR A 23 -49.27 -1.15 21.81
N LYS A 24 -48.76 0.07 22.03
CA LYS A 24 -47.52 0.52 21.33
C LYS A 24 -46.35 -0.32 21.82
N LEU A 25 -45.85 -1.19 20.94
CA LEU A 25 -44.68 -2.01 21.21
C LEU A 25 -43.42 -1.32 20.68
N SER A 26 -42.37 -1.21 21.51
CA SER A 26 -41.08 -0.67 21.19
C SER A 26 -40.02 -1.75 21.29
N ALA A 27 -39.17 -1.92 20.26
CA ALA A 27 -38.09 -2.89 20.26
C ALA A 27 -36.94 -2.36 19.39
N THR A 28 -35.77 -3.01 19.46
CA THR A 28 -34.54 -2.62 18.76
C THR A 28 -34.05 -3.70 17.81
N VAL A 29 -33.53 -3.33 16.65
CA VAL A 29 -32.98 -4.24 15.66
C VAL A 29 -31.47 -3.92 15.51
N LEU A 30 -30.65 -4.93 15.75
CA LEU A 30 -29.20 -4.83 15.65
C LEU A 30 -28.65 -5.83 14.64
N ASP A 31 -27.48 -5.53 14.08
CA ASP A 31 -26.68 -6.50 13.35
C ASP A 31 -26.18 -7.60 14.29
N ARG A 32 -26.22 -8.83 13.83
CA ARG A 32 -25.86 -9.97 14.66
C ARG A 32 -24.36 -10.06 14.93
N GLU A 33 -23.54 -9.62 13.96
CA GLU A 33 -22.09 -9.71 14.01
C GLU A 33 -21.47 -8.46 14.63
N SER A 34 -21.77 -7.28 14.07
CA SER A 34 -21.20 -6.01 14.55
C SER A 34 -21.88 -5.46 15.80
N ARG A 35 -23.13 -5.89 16.09
CA ARG A 35 -23.98 -5.32 17.16
C ARG A 35 -24.35 -3.85 16.95
N GLU A 36 -24.10 -3.33 15.75
CA GLU A 36 -24.51 -1.97 15.40
C GLU A 36 -26.00 -1.89 15.13
N PRO A 37 -26.64 -0.73 15.42
CA PRO A 37 -28.04 -0.52 15.10
C PRO A 37 -28.29 -0.62 13.59
N ILE A 38 -29.28 -1.39 13.18
CA ILE A 38 -29.70 -1.42 11.79
C ILE A 38 -30.71 -0.32 11.53
N VAL A 39 -30.26 0.74 10.88
CA VAL A 39 -31.06 1.91 10.56
C VAL A 39 -31.88 1.67 9.29
N GLY A 40 -33.20 1.88 9.36
CA GLY A 40 -34.05 1.76 8.20
C GLY A 40 -34.50 0.32 7.88
N ALA A 41 -34.34 -0.62 8.84
CA ALA A 41 -34.97 -1.93 8.72
C ALA A 41 -36.50 -1.80 8.75
N THR A 42 -37.17 -2.53 7.86
CA THR A 42 -38.64 -2.54 7.79
C THR A 42 -39.18 -3.67 8.66
N VAL A 43 -40.06 -3.30 9.59
CA VAL A 43 -40.77 -4.23 10.49
C VAL A 43 -42.23 -4.25 10.12
N THR A 44 -42.76 -5.43 9.79
CA THR A 44 -44.15 -5.64 9.44
C THR A 44 -44.80 -6.73 10.31
N VAL A 45 -46.07 -6.69 10.51
CA VAL A 45 -46.81 -7.77 11.18
C VAL A 45 -47.19 -8.80 10.12
N ASP A 46 -46.93 -10.07 10.42
CA ASP A 46 -47.29 -11.17 9.50
C ASP A 46 -48.79 -11.26 9.30
N GLY A 47 -49.22 -11.36 8.01
CA GLY A 47 -50.62 -11.44 7.62
C GLY A 47 -51.38 -10.09 7.66
N GLN A 48 -50.77 -8.95 7.95
CA GLN A 48 -51.44 -7.63 7.93
C GLN A 48 -50.93 -6.76 6.78
N LYS A 49 -51.82 -6.22 5.94
CA LYS A 49 -51.47 -5.28 4.85
C LYS A 49 -51.24 -3.85 5.31
N LYS A 50 -51.64 -3.46 6.53
CA LYS A 50 -51.45 -2.15 7.14
C LYS A 50 -50.79 -2.32 8.51
N GLY A 51 -49.73 -1.60 8.79
CA GLY A 51 -48.94 -1.64 10.03
C GLY A 51 -47.49 -2.03 9.78
N SER A 52 -46.69 -1.05 9.36
CA SER A 52 -45.26 -1.20 9.25
C SER A 52 -44.55 -0.08 10.00
N ALA A 53 -43.40 -0.40 10.57
CA ALA A 53 -42.49 0.57 11.18
C ALA A 53 -41.12 0.43 10.50
N VAL A 54 -40.33 1.49 10.59
CA VAL A 54 -38.94 1.52 10.13
C VAL A 54 -38.06 1.87 11.31
N THR A 55 -36.93 1.18 11.47
CA THR A 55 -36.00 1.42 12.55
C THR A 55 -35.33 2.80 12.40
N ASP A 56 -35.17 3.51 13.50
CA ASP A 56 -34.48 4.79 13.61
C ASP A 56 -32.93 4.60 13.67
N VAL A 57 -32.19 5.68 13.90
CA VAL A 57 -30.68 5.66 13.97
C VAL A 57 -30.14 4.83 15.13
N SER A 58 -30.96 4.57 16.15
CA SER A 58 -30.61 3.66 17.26
C SER A 58 -31.06 2.22 17.00
N GLY A 59 -31.56 1.92 15.79
CA GLY A 59 -32.15 0.63 15.45
C GLY A 59 -33.51 0.37 16.09
N ARG A 60 -34.14 1.37 16.73
CA ARG A 60 -35.41 1.24 17.46
C ARG A 60 -36.61 1.47 16.55
N PHE A 61 -37.63 0.71 16.74
CA PHE A 61 -38.94 0.92 16.10
C PHE A 61 -40.04 0.91 17.12
N VAL A 62 -41.16 1.56 16.76
CA VAL A 62 -42.41 1.55 17.53
C VAL A 62 -43.53 1.12 16.61
N LEU A 63 -44.24 0.08 16.98
CA LEU A 63 -45.31 -0.50 16.18
C LEU A 63 -46.55 -0.78 17.04
N ASN A 64 -47.74 -0.46 16.55
CA ASN A 64 -48.98 -0.79 17.24
C ASN A 64 -49.32 -2.25 16.94
N VAL A 65 -48.95 -3.14 17.87
CA VAL A 65 -49.13 -4.59 17.70
C VAL A 65 -49.27 -5.24 19.08
N ALA A 66 -50.10 -6.25 19.20
CA ALA A 66 -50.23 -7.01 20.45
C ALA A 66 -48.97 -7.89 20.66
N VAL A 67 -48.50 -7.98 21.91
CA VAL A 67 -47.40 -8.88 22.30
C VAL A 67 -47.69 -10.31 21.86
N GLY A 68 -46.71 -11.04 21.37
CA GLY A 68 -46.85 -12.41 20.88
C GLY A 68 -47.23 -12.55 19.39
N LYS A 69 -47.65 -11.48 18.70
CA LYS A 69 -47.86 -11.53 17.23
C LYS A 69 -46.53 -11.72 16.51
N THR A 70 -46.55 -12.32 15.33
CA THR A 70 -45.33 -12.55 14.54
C THR A 70 -44.98 -11.28 13.80
N LEU A 71 -43.72 -10.79 14.03
CA LEU A 71 -43.12 -9.71 13.29
C LEU A 71 -42.22 -10.27 12.22
N ILE A 72 -42.24 -9.64 11.07
CA ILE A 72 -41.30 -9.88 9.96
C ILE A 72 -40.42 -8.66 9.86
N ILE A 73 -39.11 -8.87 10.09
CA ILE A 73 -38.10 -7.83 10.01
C ILE A 73 -37.24 -8.07 8.78
N THR A 74 -37.12 -7.06 7.92
CA THR A 74 -36.39 -7.14 6.66
C THR A 74 -35.50 -5.93 6.50
N TYR A 75 -34.30 -6.18 6.03
CA TYR A 75 -33.33 -5.13 5.64
C TYR A 75 -32.49 -5.60 4.46
N ILE A 76 -32.09 -4.70 3.58
CA ILE A 76 -31.28 -5.03 2.40
C ILE A 76 -29.93 -5.56 2.84
N GLY A 77 -29.57 -6.77 2.39
CA GLY A 77 -28.31 -7.43 2.77
C GLY A 77 -28.41 -8.28 4.04
N TYR A 78 -29.63 -8.50 4.57
CA TYR A 78 -29.86 -9.34 5.74
C TYR A 78 -30.93 -10.40 5.50
N GLN A 79 -30.83 -11.52 6.19
CA GLN A 79 -31.82 -12.57 6.17
C GLN A 79 -33.14 -12.05 6.79
N ARG A 80 -34.26 -12.39 6.16
CA ARG A 80 -35.57 -12.11 6.71
C ARG A 80 -35.69 -12.80 8.07
N LEU A 81 -36.00 -12.03 9.11
CA LEU A 81 -36.21 -12.51 10.46
C LEU A 81 -37.71 -12.55 10.80
N SER A 82 -38.21 -13.70 11.23
CA SER A 82 -39.55 -13.87 11.75
C SER A 82 -39.49 -14.15 13.25
N VAL A 83 -40.07 -13.29 14.07
CA VAL A 83 -39.97 -13.33 15.53
C VAL A 83 -41.26 -12.95 16.21
N LYS A 84 -41.47 -13.36 17.45
CA LYS A 84 -42.60 -12.93 18.27
C LYS A 84 -42.42 -11.51 18.81
N ALA A 85 -43.42 -10.70 18.75
CA ALA A 85 -43.45 -9.35 19.25
C ALA A 85 -43.36 -9.34 20.79
N ALA A 86 -42.33 -8.69 21.33
CA ALA A 86 -42.11 -8.51 22.76
C ALA A 86 -41.66 -7.08 23.04
N GLU A 87 -42.18 -6.45 24.09
CA GLU A 87 -41.81 -5.10 24.50
C GLU A 87 -40.38 -5.06 25.01
N GLY A 88 -39.62 -4.06 24.57
CA GLY A 88 -38.19 -3.87 24.93
C GLY A 88 -37.22 -4.92 24.33
N ALA A 89 -37.70 -5.80 23.44
CA ALA A 89 -36.89 -6.86 22.84
C ALA A 89 -35.80 -6.31 21.95
N VAL A 90 -34.65 -7.03 21.88
CA VAL A 90 -33.58 -6.80 20.91
C VAL A 90 -33.59 -7.94 19.90
N TYR A 91 -33.82 -7.61 18.64
CA TYR A 91 -33.83 -8.56 17.54
C TYR A 91 -32.53 -8.43 16.73
N TYR A 92 -31.93 -9.57 16.36
CA TYR A 92 -30.68 -9.61 15.65
C TYR A 92 -30.89 -10.08 14.22
N LEU A 93 -30.60 -9.23 13.24
CA LEU A 93 -30.57 -9.62 11.84
C LEU A 93 -29.20 -10.22 11.51
N THR A 94 -29.20 -11.34 10.83
CA THR A 94 -28.01 -11.99 10.31
C THR A 94 -27.73 -11.46 8.92
N PRO A 95 -26.50 -10.99 8.61
CA PRO A 95 -26.13 -10.64 7.25
C PRO A 95 -26.42 -11.80 6.28
N ASP A 96 -27.08 -11.52 5.17
CA ASP A 96 -27.42 -12.53 4.17
C ASP A 96 -26.37 -12.56 3.06
N VAL A 97 -25.31 -13.29 3.32
CA VAL A 97 -24.23 -13.50 2.34
C VAL A 97 -24.73 -14.28 1.11
N LYS A 98 -25.82 -15.06 1.24
CA LYS A 98 -26.41 -15.86 0.15
C LYS A 98 -27.49 -15.14 -0.66
N ARG A 99 -28.08 -14.07 -0.17
CA ARG A 99 -29.18 -13.34 -0.82
C ARG A 99 -28.81 -12.04 -1.49
N LEU A 100 -27.55 -11.73 -1.64
CA LEU A 100 -27.13 -10.82 -2.69
C LEU A 100 -27.36 -11.55 -4.03
N GLY A 101 -28.60 -11.65 -4.43
CA GLY A 101 -29.04 -12.29 -5.68
C GLY A 101 -28.54 -11.55 -6.93
N GLU A 102 -27.58 -10.69 -6.78
CA GLU A 102 -26.88 -9.96 -7.83
C GLU A 102 -25.39 -10.10 -7.61
N VAL A 103 -24.75 -10.94 -8.41
CA VAL A 103 -23.29 -11.08 -8.42
C VAL A 103 -22.70 -9.75 -8.88
N VAL A 104 -22.09 -9.01 -7.98
CA VAL A 104 -21.37 -7.77 -8.28
C VAL A 104 -19.93 -8.14 -8.59
N VAL A 105 -19.56 -7.99 -9.85
CA VAL A 105 -18.22 -8.36 -10.37
C VAL A 105 -17.24 -7.18 -10.43
N THR A 106 -17.61 -6.04 -9.86
CA THR A 106 -16.79 -4.82 -9.79
C THR A 106 -16.60 -4.38 -8.33
N ALA A 107 -15.64 -3.50 -8.08
CA ALA A 107 -15.54 -2.83 -6.79
C ALA A 107 -16.78 -1.96 -6.54
N GLN A 108 -17.19 -1.90 -5.28
CA GLN A 108 -18.28 -1.03 -4.84
C GLN A 108 -17.72 0.07 -3.95
N GLU A 109 -18.15 1.31 -4.18
CA GLU A 109 -17.84 2.35 -3.20
C GLU A 109 -18.55 2.07 -1.87
N SER A 110 -17.79 2.18 -0.78
CA SER A 110 -18.29 1.98 0.58
C SER A 110 -19.43 2.94 0.88
N ARG A 111 -20.37 2.51 1.72
CA ARG A 111 -21.39 3.40 2.28
C ARG A 111 -20.89 4.18 3.51
N GLY A 112 -19.60 4.06 3.84
CA GLY A 112 -18.95 4.82 4.91
C GLY A 112 -18.86 6.31 4.60
N LEU A 113 -18.31 7.10 5.54
CA LEU A 113 -18.06 8.54 5.37
C LEU A 113 -16.75 8.82 4.61
N ALA A 114 -15.82 7.89 4.62
CA ALA A 114 -14.54 7.97 3.92
C ALA A 114 -14.63 7.35 2.53
N GLY A 115 -13.96 7.94 1.55
CA GLY A 115 -13.80 7.36 0.21
C GLY A 115 -13.06 6.03 0.27
N ALA A 116 -13.79 4.94 0.02
CA ALA A 116 -13.26 3.58 0.06
C ALA A 116 -13.94 2.68 -0.95
N SER A 117 -13.17 1.82 -1.60
CA SER A 117 -13.68 0.77 -2.49
C SER A 117 -13.64 -0.58 -1.81
N VAL A 118 -14.72 -1.32 -1.89
CA VAL A 118 -14.87 -2.69 -1.38
C VAL A 118 -14.91 -3.66 -2.55
N ILE A 119 -13.98 -4.62 -2.54
CA ILE A 119 -13.88 -5.71 -3.51
C ILE A 119 -14.26 -7.00 -2.78
N GLN A 120 -15.35 -7.63 -3.17
CA GLN A 120 -15.80 -8.88 -2.58
C GLN A 120 -15.30 -10.09 -3.38
N ARG A 121 -15.41 -11.27 -2.79
CA ARG A 121 -14.96 -12.54 -3.38
C ARG A 121 -15.43 -12.74 -4.83
N HIS A 122 -16.70 -12.47 -5.13
CA HIS A 122 -17.24 -12.63 -6.47
C HIS A 122 -16.58 -11.74 -7.52
N ALA A 123 -16.21 -10.50 -7.15
CA ALA A 123 -15.47 -9.62 -8.05
C ALA A 123 -14.06 -10.17 -8.33
N MET A 124 -13.40 -10.73 -7.32
CA MET A 124 -12.09 -11.36 -7.48
C MET A 124 -12.16 -12.63 -8.33
N GLU A 125 -13.15 -13.51 -8.11
CA GLU A 125 -13.39 -14.71 -8.92
C GLU A 125 -13.63 -14.36 -10.40
N HIS A 126 -14.37 -13.28 -10.65
CA HIS A 126 -14.60 -12.81 -12.01
C HIS A 126 -13.35 -12.17 -12.62
N LEU A 127 -12.57 -11.42 -11.84
CA LEU A 127 -11.34 -10.78 -12.29
C LEU A 127 -10.23 -11.78 -12.62
N GLN A 128 -10.18 -12.92 -11.94
CA GLN A 128 -9.16 -13.97 -12.11
C GLN A 128 -7.72 -13.46 -11.85
N PRO A 129 -7.46 -12.81 -10.70
CA PRO A 129 -6.18 -12.21 -10.44
C PRO A 129 -5.07 -13.26 -10.24
N SER A 130 -3.85 -12.94 -10.64
CA SER A 130 -2.62 -13.71 -10.34
C SER A 130 -1.93 -13.17 -9.09
N SER A 131 -2.13 -11.89 -8.79
CA SER A 131 -1.61 -11.23 -7.60
C SER A 131 -2.57 -10.14 -7.10
N PHE A 132 -2.27 -9.61 -5.91
CA PHE A 132 -3.06 -8.50 -5.34
C PHE A 132 -3.06 -7.26 -6.25
N ALA A 133 -2.00 -7.02 -7.02
CA ALA A 133 -1.89 -5.87 -7.91
C ALA A 133 -3.02 -5.81 -8.95
N ASP A 134 -3.51 -6.97 -9.40
CA ASP A 134 -4.55 -7.04 -10.42
C ASP A 134 -5.89 -6.49 -9.90
N LEU A 135 -6.11 -6.49 -8.57
CA LEU A 135 -7.33 -5.94 -7.97
C LEU A 135 -7.43 -4.41 -8.15
N LEU A 136 -6.32 -3.74 -8.38
CA LEU A 136 -6.29 -2.29 -8.52
C LEU A 136 -6.98 -1.80 -9.80
N GLU A 137 -7.17 -2.67 -10.80
CA GLU A 137 -7.92 -2.30 -12.01
C GLU A 137 -9.39 -1.97 -11.71
N LEU A 138 -9.93 -2.52 -10.61
CA LEU A 138 -11.32 -2.31 -10.19
C LEU A 138 -11.54 -0.96 -9.49
N LEU A 139 -10.48 -0.25 -9.14
CA LEU A 139 -10.57 1.06 -8.47
C LEU A 139 -10.87 2.16 -9.48
N PRO A 140 -11.51 3.27 -9.06
CA PRO A 140 -11.54 4.49 -9.85
C PRO A 140 -10.12 4.94 -10.23
N GLY A 141 -9.89 5.17 -11.52
CA GLY A 141 -8.53 5.46 -12.03
C GLY A 141 -7.69 4.22 -12.35
N GLY A 142 -8.12 3.03 -11.93
CA GLY A 142 -7.46 1.77 -12.27
C GLY A 142 -7.63 1.36 -13.73
N ARG A 143 -6.70 0.57 -14.23
CA ARG A 143 -6.74 -0.03 -15.58
C ARG A 143 -6.18 -1.44 -15.51
N ALA A 144 -6.64 -2.31 -16.40
CA ALA A 144 -6.04 -3.63 -16.58
C ALA A 144 -4.61 -3.47 -17.11
N HIS A 145 -3.71 -4.14 -16.47
CA HIS A 145 -2.32 -4.30 -16.88
C HIS A 145 -2.02 -5.79 -17.00
N ASP A 146 -1.18 -6.14 -17.96
CA ASP A 146 -0.66 -7.49 -18.02
C ASP A 146 0.15 -7.73 -16.73
N PRO A 147 -0.01 -8.89 -16.06
CA PRO A 147 0.67 -9.16 -14.80
C PRO A 147 2.19 -9.14 -14.98
N LEU A 148 2.86 -8.14 -14.42
CA LEU A 148 4.32 -8.09 -14.38
C LEU A 148 4.82 -8.69 -13.05
N LEU A 149 4.83 -10.03 -12.98
CA LEU A 149 5.15 -10.74 -11.75
C LEU A 149 6.66 -10.90 -11.52
N THR A 150 7.49 -10.70 -12.54
CA THR A 150 8.95 -10.74 -12.42
C THR A 150 9.57 -9.44 -11.89
N ALA A 151 8.77 -8.38 -11.69
CA ALA A 151 9.20 -7.14 -11.07
C ALA A 151 8.42 -6.86 -9.77
N PRO A 152 9.06 -6.30 -8.74
CA PRO A 152 8.37 -5.85 -7.54
C PRO A 152 7.27 -4.85 -7.86
N ASN A 153 6.13 -4.99 -7.19
CA ASN A 153 4.96 -4.17 -7.45
C ASN A 153 4.41 -3.56 -6.17
N THR A 154 4.43 -2.23 -6.08
CA THR A 154 3.97 -1.46 -4.91
C THR A 154 2.75 -0.62 -5.24
N ILE A 155 1.85 -0.50 -4.27
CA ILE A 155 0.62 0.27 -4.44
C ILE A 155 0.88 1.78 -4.41
N ARG A 156 0.21 2.52 -5.28
CA ARG A 156 0.13 3.99 -5.22
C ARG A 156 -1.32 4.43 -5.43
N LEU A 157 -1.87 5.10 -4.43
CA LEU A 157 -3.26 5.51 -4.42
C LEU A 157 -3.41 6.94 -4.89
N ARG A 158 -4.43 7.23 -5.73
CA ARG A 158 -4.78 8.58 -6.20
C ARG A 158 -3.58 9.32 -6.82
N GLU A 159 -2.82 8.65 -7.65
CA GLU A 159 -1.57 9.19 -8.19
C GLU A 159 -1.54 9.04 -9.71
N ALA A 160 -1.38 10.17 -10.40
CA ALA A 160 -1.24 10.17 -11.85
C ALA A 160 0.18 9.76 -12.23
N LEU A 161 0.34 8.68 -12.98
CA LEU A 161 1.63 8.19 -13.51
C LEU A 161 2.76 8.27 -12.47
N PRO A 162 2.93 7.25 -11.62
CA PRO A 162 3.96 7.24 -10.59
C PRO A 162 5.37 7.50 -11.17
N LEU A 163 6.18 8.27 -10.45
CA LEU A 163 7.60 8.42 -10.79
C LEU A 163 8.38 7.17 -10.34
N ALA A 164 9.30 6.71 -11.18
CA ALA A 164 10.19 5.60 -10.84
C ALA A 164 11.19 5.96 -9.72
N SER A 165 11.43 7.28 -9.50
CA SER A 165 12.36 7.76 -8.46
C SER A 165 11.96 7.31 -7.05
N SER A 166 12.94 6.81 -6.29
CA SER A 166 12.79 6.45 -4.88
C SER A 166 12.46 7.66 -4.00
N ASN A 167 12.83 8.88 -4.42
CA ASN A 167 12.58 10.13 -3.71
C ASN A 167 11.08 10.47 -3.56
N TYR A 168 10.21 9.80 -4.30
CA TYR A 168 8.76 9.96 -4.20
C TYR A 168 8.05 8.65 -3.80
N ALA A 169 8.78 7.67 -3.29
CA ALA A 169 8.23 6.38 -2.86
C ALA A 169 7.46 6.44 -1.54
N THR A 170 7.53 7.54 -0.78
CA THR A 170 6.77 7.74 0.47
C THR A 170 5.28 7.52 0.27
N SER A 171 4.74 7.75 -0.92
CA SER A 171 3.34 7.50 -1.26
C SER A 171 2.97 6.01 -1.16
N SER A 172 3.80 5.11 -1.68
CA SER A 172 3.58 3.66 -1.56
C SER A 172 3.99 3.12 -0.19
N LEU A 173 5.10 3.60 0.37
CA LEU A 173 5.54 3.28 1.74
C LEU A 173 4.47 3.69 2.77
N GLY A 174 3.77 4.81 2.54
CA GLY A 174 2.70 5.32 3.37
C GLY A 174 1.34 4.66 3.16
N THR A 175 1.24 3.54 2.44
CA THR A 175 0.02 2.73 2.35
C THR A 175 0.13 1.54 3.31
N SER A 176 -0.74 1.51 4.32
CA SER A 176 -0.78 0.45 5.31
C SER A 176 -1.58 -0.74 4.81
N PHE A 177 -0.98 -1.93 4.79
CA PHE A 177 -1.65 -3.20 4.53
C PHE A 177 -2.00 -3.87 5.86
N VAL A 178 -3.26 -4.18 6.06
CA VAL A 178 -3.79 -4.83 7.27
C VAL A 178 -4.43 -6.15 6.87
N LEU A 179 -3.81 -7.25 7.25
CA LEU A 179 -4.26 -8.62 6.97
C LEU A 179 -4.91 -9.22 8.21
N ASP A 180 -6.22 -9.50 8.14
CA ASP A 180 -7.04 -10.04 9.24
C ASP A 180 -6.91 -9.25 10.57
N GLY A 181 -6.56 -7.96 10.49
CA GLY A 181 -6.43 -7.05 11.64
C GLY A 181 -4.99 -6.76 12.09
N ALA A 182 -3.98 -7.41 11.52
CA ALA A 182 -2.57 -7.13 11.78
C ALA A 182 -1.90 -6.40 10.61
N PRO A 183 -1.06 -5.38 10.86
CA PRO A 183 -0.33 -4.69 9.81
C PRO A 183 0.78 -5.57 9.22
N ILE A 184 1.03 -5.43 7.92
CA ILE A 184 2.22 -5.96 7.25
C ILE A 184 3.29 -4.86 7.29
N SER A 185 4.26 -4.97 8.20
CA SER A 185 5.34 -3.98 8.34
C SER A 185 6.51 -4.27 7.39
N ASN A 186 7.09 -3.20 6.83
CA ASN A 186 8.34 -3.21 6.08
C ASN A 186 9.39 -2.29 6.72
N ASN A 187 9.13 -1.78 7.92
CA ASN A 187 10.00 -0.79 8.57
C ASN A 187 11.39 -1.35 8.90
N ALA A 188 11.49 -2.67 9.16
CA ALA A 188 12.77 -3.35 9.43
C ALA A 188 13.49 -3.85 8.17
N ASN A 189 12.96 -3.64 6.98
CA ASN A 189 13.62 -4.03 5.74
C ASN A 189 14.76 -3.09 5.43
N MET A 190 15.99 -3.60 5.50
CA MET A 190 17.24 -2.87 5.27
C MET A 190 18.13 -3.60 4.26
N GLN A 191 17.66 -4.71 3.70
CA GLN A 191 18.41 -5.53 2.78
C GLN A 191 18.33 -4.97 1.37
N PHE A 192 19.43 -4.42 0.89
CA PHE A 192 19.64 -3.94 -0.47
C PHE A 192 21.07 -4.19 -0.91
N LEU A 193 21.29 -4.32 -2.21
CA LEU A 193 22.63 -4.46 -2.80
C LEU A 193 23.25 -3.06 -2.90
N ALA A 194 24.14 -2.72 -1.96
CA ALA A 194 24.84 -1.46 -2.02
C ALA A 194 25.65 -1.31 -3.31
N SER A 195 25.69 -0.10 -3.84
CA SER A 195 26.44 0.28 -5.04
C SER A 195 25.99 -0.41 -6.33
N SER A 196 24.78 -0.96 -6.38
CA SER A 196 24.27 -1.49 -7.62
C SER A 196 23.82 -0.36 -8.55
N TRP A 197 24.65 -0.07 -9.55
CA TRP A 197 24.32 0.85 -10.65
C TRP A 197 23.21 0.28 -11.54
N GLU A 198 22.99 -1.02 -11.47
CA GLU A 198 22.03 -1.78 -12.21
C GLU A 198 20.88 -2.19 -11.30
N SER A 199 20.19 -1.24 -10.66
CA SER A 199 18.91 -1.58 -10.06
C SER A 199 17.93 -1.90 -11.19
N LYS A 200 17.97 -3.12 -11.69
CA LYS A 200 16.96 -3.60 -12.62
C LYS A 200 15.61 -3.54 -11.89
N ALA A 201 14.58 -3.10 -12.59
CA ALA A 201 13.22 -3.06 -12.06
C ALA A 201 12.73 -4.43 -11.56
N THR A 202 13.44 -5.50 -11.94
CA THR A 202 13.16 -6.90 -11.59
C THR A 202 13.74 -7.33 -10.24
N THR A 203 14.68 -6.58 -9.64
CA THR A 203 15.31 -6.98 -8.39
C THR A 203 14.44 -6.61 -7.17
N ARG A 204 14.47 -7.46 -6.14
CA ARG A 204 13.79 -7.21 -4.85
C ARG A 204 14.48 -6.14 -3.99
N ASP A 205 15.55 -5.57 -4.49
CA ASP A 205 16.35 -4.52 -3.90
C ASP A 205 15.61 -3.16 -3.92
N PHE A 206 14.59 -3.00 -3.06
CA PHE A 206 13.78 -1.79 -3.02
C PHE A 206 13.27 -1.44 -1.61
N THR A 207 14.20 -1.23 -0.68
CA THR A 207 13.85 -0.72 0.64
C THR A 207 13.09 0.62 0.55
N ASN A 208 12.29 0.92 1.56
CA ASN A 208 11.53 2.18 1.67
C ASN A 208 10.47 2.44 0.57
N ARG A 209 10.04 1.40 -0.15
CA ARG A 209 9.04 1.54 -1.25
C ARG A 209 7.67 0.96 -0.94
N GLY A 210 7.48 0.33 0.21
CA GLY A 210 6.22 -0.27 0.66
C GLY A 210 6.13 -1.78 0.40
N ALA A 211 4.94 -2.35 0.55
CA ALA A 211 4.70 -3.79 0.41
C ALA A 211 4.74 -4.24 -1.04
N ASP A 212 5.44 -5.35 -1.32
CA ASP A 212 5.42 -6.01 -2.62
C ASP A 212 4.15 -6.85 -2.76
N MET A 213 3.22 -6.37 -3.58
CA MET A 213 1.91 -6.99 -3.79
C MET A 213 1.97 -8.38 -4.46
N ARG A 214 3.10 -8.75 -5.09
CA ARG A 214 3.31 -10.10 -5.64
C ARG A 214 3.25 -11.18 -4.55
N THR A 215 3.63 -10.80 -3.32
CA THR A 215 3.69 -11.74 -2.17
C THR A 215 2.34 -12.02 -1.54
N ILE A 216 1.27 -11.34 -1.96
CA ILE A 216 -0.08 -11.45 -1.40
C ILE A 216 -0.96 -12.26 -2.36
N PRO A 217 -1.26 -13.54 -2.06
CA PRO A 217 -2.20 -14.33 -2.86
C PRO A 217 -3.62 -13.84 -2.66
N THR A 218 -4.47 -13.99 -3.69
CA THR A 218 -5.85 -13.48 -3.68
C THR A 218 -6.91 -14.56 -3.43
N ASP A 219 -6.53 -15.83 -3.47
CA ASP A 219 -7.46 -16.96 -3.50
C ASP A 219 -8.23 -17.18 -2.20
N ASP A 220 -7.61 -16.87 -1.08
CA ASP A 220 -8.24 -16.97 0.25
C ASP A 220 -8.95 -15.69 0.70
N ILE A 221 -8.86 -14.63 -0.09
CA ILE A 221 -9.45 -13.35 0.28
C ILE A 221 -10.96 -13.41 0.11
N GLU A 222 -11.71 -13.06 1.15
CA GLU A 222 -13.16 -12.90 1.12
C GLU A 222 -13.53 -11.46 0.75
N ARG A 223 -12.80 -10.50 1.33
CA ARG A 223 -13.08 -9.08 1.16
C ARG A 223 -11.79 -8.26 1.21
N VAL A 224 -11.69 -7.31 0.31
CA VAL A 224 -10.69 -6.23 0.36
C VAL A 224 -11.42 -4.90 0.49
N GLU A 225 -10.95 -4.06 1.38
CA GLU A 225 -11.41 -2.67 1.50
C GLU A 225 -10.20 -1.75 1.35
N ILE A 226 -10.22 -0.92 0.33
CA ILE A 226 -9.15 0.04 0.03
C ILE A 226 -9.66 1.43 0.38
N ILE A 227 -9.24 1.95 1.53
CA ILE A 227 -9.63 3.25 2.06
C ILE A 227 -8.62 4.28 1.56
N ARG A 228 -9.02 5.11 0.62
CA ARG A 228 -8.20 6.14 0.00
C ARG A 228 -8.37 7.49 0.68
N GLY A 229 -9.55 7.72 1.28
CA GLY A 229 -9.92 8.94 1.98
C GLY A 229 -9.33 9.08 3.38
N ILE A 230 -10.17 9.44 4.34
CA ILE A 230 -9.79 9.64 5.74
C ILE A 230 -10.27 8.44 6.57
N PRO A 231 -9.42 7.42 6.81
CA PRO A 231 -9.79 6.25 7.58
C PRO A 231 -9.91 6.55 9.08
N SER A 232 -10.54 5.62 9.83
CA SER A 232 -10.58 5.64 11.28
C SER A 232 -9.20 5.83 11.90
N VAL A 233 -9.14 6.49 13.06
CA VAL A 233 -7.90 6.68 13.84
C VAL A 233 -7.35 5.36 14.40
N GLU A 234 -8.09 4.28 14.33
CA GLU A 234 -7.62 2.91 14.62
C GLU A 234 -6.42 2.51 13.76
N TYR A 235 -6.31 3.09 12.55
CA TYR A 235 -5.21 2.84 11.61
C TYR A 235 -4.19 3.98 11.64
N GLY A 236 -2.93 3.62 11.77
CA GLY A 236 -1.81 4.57 11.86
C GLY A 236 -0.64 4.20 10.96
N ASP A 237 0.47 4.91 11.12
CA ASP A 237 1.73 4.75 10.38
C ASP A 237 1.53 4.77 8.86
N MET A 238 0.78 5.76 8.37
CA MET A 238 0.42 5.88 6.95
C MET A 238 0.23 7.34 6.53
N THR A 239 0.46 7.62 5.24
CA THR A 239 0.16 8.92 4.61
C THR A 239 -0.81 8.79 3.44
N SER A 240 -0.92 7.62 2.81
CA SER A 240 -1.67 7.44 1.56
C SER A 240 -3.04 6.79 1.78
N GLY A 241 -3.12 5.68 2.51
CA GLY A 241 -4.37 4.99 2.74
C GLY A 241 -4.18 3.66 3.45
N VAL A 242 -5.27 2.89 3.54
CA VAL A 242 -5.30 1.57 4.17
C VAL A 242 -5.87 0.56 3.20
N VAL A 243 -5.18 -0.57 3.07
CA VAL A 243 -5.64 -1.77 2.39
C VAL A 243 -5.97 -2.81 3.46
N ARG A 244 -7.24 -3.05 3.66
CA ARG A 244 -7.74 -4.00 4.64
C ARG A 244 -8.16 -5.28 3.93
N ILE A 245 -7.55 -6.40 4.33
CA ILE A 245 -7.75 -7.70 3.72
C ILE A 245 -8.34 -8.64 4.76
N GLU A 246 -9.50 -9.19 4.45
CA GLU A 246 -10.18 -10.19 5.26
C GLU A 246 -10.22 -11.51 4.49
N ARG A 247 -9.75 -12.59 5.13
CA ARG A 247 -9.69 -13.91 4.51
C ARG A 247 -10.83 -14.80 4.95
N LYS A 248 -11.19 -15.74 4.10
CA LYS A 248 -12.25 -16.72 4.31
C LYS A 248 -12.04 -17.54 5.59
N ARG A 249 -13.11 -17.74 6.36
CA ARG A 249 -13.16 -18.56 7.57
C ARG A 249 -14.33 -19.53 7.53
N GLY A 250 -14.10 -20.76 7.98
CA GLY A 250 -15.14 -21.79 7.99
C GLY A 250 -15.46 -22.37 6.62
N GLY A 251 -16.63 -23.02 6.52
CA GLY A 251 -17.10 -23.71 5.33
C GLY A 251 -16.65 -25.17 5.29
N HIS A 252 -17.20 -25.92 4.30
CA HIS A 252 -16.92 -27.35 4.15
C HIS A 252 -16.29 -27.69 2.79
N ASP A 253 -16.29 -26.73 1.88
CA ASP A 253 -15.91 -26.98 0.50
C ASP A 253 -14.39 -27.17 0.36
N LEU A 254 -14.00 -28.15 -0.45
CA LEU A 254 -12.66 -28.22 -1.04
C LEU A 254 -12.66 -27.36 -2.31
N ASN A 255 -11.81 -26.37 -2.36
CA ASN A 255 -11.65 -25.49 -3.50
C ASN A 255 -10.27 -25.69 -4.13
N ALA A 256 -10.24 -25.97 -5.43
CA ALA A 256 -9.01 -26.03 -6.20
C ALA A 256 -9.12 -25.03 -7.36
N ARG A 257 -8.07 -24.27 -7.61
CA ARG A 257 -7.93 -23.34 -8.73
C ARG A 257 -6.66 -23.64 -9.50
N LEU A 258 -6.80 -23.77 -10.80
CA LEU A 258 -5.72 -23.86 -11.76
C LEU A 258 -5.86 -22.69 -12.73
N LYS A 259 -4.80 -21.92 -12.92
CA LYS A 259 -4.76 -20.84 -13.90
C LYS A 259 -3.48 -20.94 -14.71
N ALA A 260 -3.60 -20.76 -16.01
CA ALA A 260 -2.48 -20.61 -16.93
C ALA A 260 -2.75 -19.42 -17.85
N ASP A 261 -1.78 -18.52 -17.92
CA ASP A 261 -1.79 -17.38 -18.83
C ASP A 261 -0.46 -17.24 -19.56
N MET A 262 -0.30 -16.21 -20.36
CA MET A 262 0.88 -16.04 -21.21
C MET A 262 2.18 -15.90 -20.40
N GLY A 263 2.13 -15.47 -19.15
CA GLY A 263 3.31 -15.22 -18.32
C GLY A 263 3.34 -16.01 -17.02
N SER A 264 2.24 -16.73 -16.64
CA SER A 264 2.21 -17.39 -15.34
C SER A 264 1.37 -18.66 -15.29
N LYS A 265 1.72 -19.51 -14.33
CA LYS A 265 0.95 -20.68 -13.93
C LYS A 265 0.69 -20.61 -12.44
N LEU A 266 -0.57 -20.74 -12.03
CA LEU A 266 -1.00 -20.69 -10.65
C LEU A 266 -1.78 -21.95 -10.28
N PHE A 267 -1.48 -22.48 -9.13
CA PHE A 267 -2.21 -23.55 -8.47
C PHE A 267 -2.60 -23.13 -7.07
N HIS A 268 -3.86 -23.30 -6.70
CA HIS A 268 -4.36 -23.07 -5.35
C HIS A 268 -5.24 -24.23 -4.91
N LEU A 269 -5.10 -24.63 -3.65
CA LEU A 269 -5.93 -25.63 -2.99
C LEU A 269 -6.27 -25.15 -1.58
N ALA A 270 -7.56 -25.16 -1.24
CA ALA A 270 -8.02 -24.80 0.10
C ALA A 270 -9.16 -25.72 0.56
N LYS A 271 -9.13 -26.08 1.85
CA LYS A 271 -10.19 -26.84 2.52
C LYS A 271 -10.63 -26.12 3.79
N GLY A 272 -11.93 -25.92 3.90
CA GLY A 272 -12.60 -25.49 5.12
C GLY A 272 -13.12 -26.66 5.94
N PHE A 273 -13.11 -26.49 7.26
CA PHE A 273 -13.71 -27.40 8.23
C PHE A 273 -14.53 -26.57 9.20
N GLU A 274 -15.72 -27.02 9.48
CA GLU A 274 -16.60 -26.38 10.45
C GLU A 274 -17.26 -27.45 11.30
N TRP A 275 -17.18 -27.31 12.63
CA TRP A 275 -17.74 -28.24 13.60
C TRP A 275 -18.97 -27.65 14.27
N ALA A 276 -19.85 -28.52 14.72
CA ALA A 276 -21.11 -28.15 15.38
C ALA A 276 -20.88 -27.25 16.63
N ASP A 277 -19.75 -27.37 17.29
CA ASP A 277 -19.36 -26.56 18.43
C ASP A 277 -18.76 -25.19 18.05
N ARG A 278 -18.95 -24.75 16.78
CA ARG A 278 -18.51 -23.45 16.23
C ARG A 278 -16.99 -23.27 16.20
N ARG A 279 -16.27 -24.35 16.08
CA ARG A 279 -14.87 -24.30 15.64
C ARG A 279 -14.83 -24.24 14.12
N THR A 280 -13.88 -23.48 13.60
CA THR A 280 -13.59 -23.40 12.17
C THR A 280 -12.10 -23.56 11.94
N LEU A 281 -11.73 -24.23 10.86
CA LEU A 281 -10.35 -24.33 10.41
C LEU A 281 -10.33 -24.21 8.89
N ASN A 282 -9.47 -23.36 8.36
CA ASN A 282 -9.18 -23.30 6.93
C ASN A 282 -7.70 -23.57 6.72
N LEU A 283 -7.41 -24.50 5.82
CA LEU A 283 -6.08 -24.82 5.34
C LEU A 283 -5.99 -24.47 3.87
N SER A 284 -4.90 -23.81 3.47
CA SER A 284 -4.67 -23.48 2.06
C SER A 284 -3.21 -23.54 1.68
N ILE A 285 -2.99 -23.84 0.39
CA ILE A 285 -1.70 -23.77 -0.28
C ILE A 285 -1.89 -23.06 -1.62
N ASP A 286 -0.97 -22.16 -1.96
CA ASP A 286 -0.90 -21.48 -3.24
C ASP A 286 0.51 -21.59 -3.80
N TYR A 287 0.61 -21.88 -5.10
CA TYR A 287 1.85 -21.92 -5.85
C TYR A 287 1.69 -21.09 -7.13
N LEU A 288 2.64 -20.23 -7.39
CA LEU A 288 2.71 -19.40 -8.60
C LEU A 288 4.12 -19.53 -9.20
N ASP A 289 4.19 -19.77 -10.49
CA ASP A 289 5.42 -19.69 -11.30
C ASP A 289 5.18 -18.70 -12.44
N ALA A 290 6.03 -17.68 -12.56
CA ALA A 290 5.86 -16.59 -13.51
C ALA A 290 7.15 -16.24 -14.23
N HIS A 291 7.01 -15.90 -15.51
CA HIS A 291 8.06 -15.47 -16.40
C HIS A 291 7.65 -14.16 -17.08
N ALA A 292 8.59 -13.26 -17.33
CA ALA A 292 8.31 -12.04 -18.12
C ALA A 292 8.02 -12.41 -19.60
N ASP A 293 8.75 -13.38 -20.13
CA ASP A 293 8.53 -14.04 -21.42
C ASP A 293 8.57 -15.54 -21.17
N PRO A 294 7.50 -16.31 -21.49
CA PRO A 294 7.44 -17.75 -21.25
C PRO A 294 8.54 -18.54 -22.00
N ARG A 295 9.15 -17.97 -23.03
CA ARG A 295 10.29 -18.53 -23.76
C ARG A 295 11.61 -18.31 -23.02
N ASN A 296 11.68 -17.34 -22.13
CA ASN A 296 12.89 -17.03 -21.38
C ASN A 296 12.93 -17.83 -20.07
N THR A 297 13.73 -18.91 -20.06
CA THR A 297 13.96 -19.76 -18.88
C THR A 297 15.02 -19.19 -17.93
N LEU A 298 15.66 -18.08 -18.30
CA LEU A 298 16.76 -17.46 -17.55
C LEU A 298 16.26 -16.53 -16.44
N GLN A 299 14.99 -16.13 -16.49
CA GLN A 299 14.34 -15.27 -15.50
C GLN A 299 13.02 -15.87 -15.09
N ASN A 300 12.80 -16.05 -13.79
CA ASN A 300 11.50 -16.43 -13.25
C ASN A 300 11.27 -15.88 -11.85
N TYR A 301 10.01 -15.84 -11.47
CA TYR A 301 9.53 -15.55 -10.12
C TYR A 301 8.63 -16.70 -9.67
N GLN A 302 8.88 -17.21 -8.47
CA GLN A 302 8.06 -18.26 -7.86
C GLN A 302 7.54 -17.78 -6.52
N ARG A 303 6.28 -18.13 -6.21
CA ARG A 303 5.66 -17.89 -4.90
C ARG A 303 5.06 -19.18 -4.37
N VAL A 304 5.27 -19.44 -3.08
CA VAL A 304 4.62 -20.51 -2.33
C VAL A 304 4.01 -19.90 -1.09
N THR A 305 2.74 -20.15 -0.82
CA THR A 305 2.14 -19.74 0.45
C THR A 305 1.38 -20.90 1.08
N LEU A 306 1.48 -20.99 2.40
CA LEU A 306 0.73 -21.91 3.23
C LEU A 306 -0.01 -21.10 4.29
N SER A 307 -1.25 -21.44 4.57
CA SER A 307 -2.03 -20.74 5.59
C SER A 307 -2.91 -21.72 6.38
N ALA A 308 -2.91 -21.56 7.69
CA ALA A 308 -3.82 -22.24 8.60
C ALA A 308 -4.56 -21.18 9.43
N ARG A 309 -5.88 -21.15 9.36
CA ARG A 309 -6.73 -20.18 10.05
C ARG A 309 -7.73 -20.89 10.92
N PHE A 310 -7.56 -20.79 12.24
CA PHE A 310 -8.42 -21.39 13.25
C PHE A 310 -9.33 -20.32 13.87
N GLY A 311 -10.59 -20.67 14.10
CA GLY A 311 -11.56 -19.83 14.79
C GLY A 311 -12.36 -20.66 15.80
N LYS A 312 -12.71 -20.04 16.94
CA LYS A 312 -13.64 -20.62 17.92
C LYS A 312 -14.53 -19.52 18.46
N LEU A 313 -15.83 -19.77 18.43
CA LEU A 313 -16.83 -18.88 19.00
C LEU A 313 -17.50 -19.54 20.20
N TRP A 314 -17.31 -18.98 21.38
CA TRP A 314 -18.06 -19.32 22.57
C TRP A 314 -19.24 -18.39 22.74
N MET A 315 -20.44 -18.94 22.92
CA MET A 315 -21.66 -18.17 23.16
C MET A 315 -22.20 -18.51 24.55
N GLY A 316 -21.97 -17.62 25.50
CA GLY A 316 -22.56 -17.66 26.81
C GLY A 316 -23.88 -16.87 26.91
N HIS A 317 -24.57 -16.93 28.02
CA HIS A 317 -25.83 -16.17 28.24
C HIS A 317 -25.59 -14.65 28.39
N SER A 318 -24.40 -14.24 28.83
CA SER A 318 -24.06 -12.84 29.13
C SER A 318 -23.03 -12.23 28.14
N HIS A 319 -22.29 -13.06 27.42
CA HIS A 319 -21.21 -12.60 26.52
C HIS A 319 -20.91 -13.62 25.43
N THR A 320 -20.32 -13.16 24.35
CA THR A 320 -19.69 -14.00 23.34
C THR A 320 -18.19 -13.73 23.33
N VAL A 321 -17.40 -14.79 23.18
CA VAL A 321 -15.95 -14.70 23.01
C VAL A 321 -15.59 -15.35 21.69
N GLN A 322 -14.89 -14.62 20.85
CA GLN A 322 -14.38 -15.10 19.56
C GLN A 322 -12.86 -15.13 19.60
N LEU A 323 -12.28 -16.31 19.49
CA LEU A 323 -10.86 -16.51 19.28
C LEU A 323 -10.60 -16.69 17.78
N SER A 324 -9.59 -16.03 17.26
CA SER A 324 -9.10 -16.20 15.90
C SER A 324 -7.58 -16.31 15.92
N THR A 325 -7.05 -17.38 15.34
CA THR A 325 -5.59 -17.61 15.23
C THR A 325 -5.25 -17.95 13.79
N ASN A 326 -4.29 -17.26 13.23
CA ASN A 326 -3.77 -17.49 11.88
C ASN A 326 -2.28 -17.82 11.97
N LEU A 327 -1.84 -18.79 11.17
CA LEU A 327 -0.45 -19.14 10.97
C LEU A 327 -0.20 -19.17 9.47
N ASP A 328 0.74 -18.35 9.02
CA ASP A 328 1.02 -18.13 7.61
C ASP A 328 2.50 -18.33 7.30
N TYR A 329 2.80 -19.04 6.23
CA TYR A 329 4.10 -19.05 5.58
C TYR A 329 3.97 -18.45 4.18
N GLY A 330 4.88 -17.57 3.80
CA GLY A 330 5.00 -17.01 2.47
C GLY A 330 6.45 -17.07 2.01
N GLY A 331 6.71 -17.81 0.93
CA GLY A 331 8.00 -17.85 0.26
C GLY A 331 7.90 -17.23 -1.14
N SER A 332 8.91 -16.47 -1.56
CA SER A 332 9.04 -16.08 -2.96
C SER A 332 10.49 -16.00 -3.40
N PHE A 333 10.72 -16.39 -4.64
CA PHE A 333 12.04 -16.62 -5.20
C PHE A 333 12.13 -15.94 -6.57
N ASP A 334 13.00 -14.93 -6.67
CA ASP A 334 13.36 -14.31 -7.95
C ASP A 334 14.69 -14.90 -8.42
N ARG A 335 14.80 -15.22 -9.70
CA ARG A 335 16.03 -15.70 -10.34
C ARG A 335 16.19 -14.99 -11.68
N GLU A 336 17.39 -14.52 -11.93
CA GLU A 336 17.80 -13.96 -13.20
C GLU A 336 19.26 -14.32 -13.46
N LYS A 337 19.56 -14.79 -14.64
CA LYS A 337 20.91 -15.07 -15.10
C LYS A 337 21.08 -14.67 -16.56
N VAL A 338 22.28 -14.31 -16.94
CA VAL A 338 22.60 -14.02 -18.35
C VAL A 338 22.70 -15.35 -19.12
N ASP A 339 22.43 -15.28 -20.41
CA ASP A 339 22.62 -16.39 -21.34
C ASP A 339 24.11 -16.66 -21.51
N PRO A 340 24.63 -17.83 -21.09
CA PRO A 340 26.06 -18.12 -21.22
C PRO A 340 26.56 -18.14 -22.67
N ASP A 341 25.70 -18.52 -23.61
CA ASP A 341 26.06 -18.65 -25.04
C ASP A 341 26.22 -17.28 -25.69
N LEU A 342 25.42 -16.29 -25.25
CA LEU A 342 25.50 -14.89 -25.73
C LEU A 342 26.57 -14.06 -25.00
N ASN A 343 27.00 -14.48 -23.82
CA ASN A 343 27.91 -13.70 -22.97
C ASN A 343 29.31 -14.31 -22.85
N TYR A 344 29.69 -15.18 -23.78
CA TYR A 344 31.05 -15.76 -23.88
C TYR A 344 31.56 -16.36 -22.55
N GLY A 345 30.70 -17.12 -21.84
CA GLY A 345 31.05 -17.74 -20.57
C GLY A 345 31.03 -16.81 -19.35
N ASN A 346 30.64 -15.54 -19.50
CA ASN A 346 30.45 -14.64 -18.38
C ASN A 346 29.36 -15.17 -17.45
N VAL A 347 29.62 -15.18 -16.15
CA VAL A 347 28.68 -15.58 -15.14
C VAL A 347 28.08 -14.33 -14.49
N ASP A 348 26.91 -13.92 -14.89
CA ASP A 348 26.13 -12.88 -14.19
C ASP A 348 24.78 -13.48 -13.78
N ARG A 349 24.50 -13.53 -12.49
CA ARG A 349 23.28 -14.06 -11.93
C ARG A 349 22.83 -13.27 -10.72
N TYR A 350 21.53 -13.09 -10.62
CA TYR A 350 20.83 -12.55 -9.47
C TYR A 350 19.89 -13.62 -8.91
N ARG A 351 19.82 -13.70 -7.60
CA ARG A 351 18.88 -14.56 -6.88
C ARG A 351 18.36 -13.85 -5.64
N SER A 352 17.05 -13.91 -5.41
CA SER A 352 16.41 -13.50 -4.18
C SER A 352 15.61 -14.66 -3.60
N ALA A 353 15.73 -14.88 -2.30
CA ALA A 353 14.92 -15.84 -1.56
C ALA A 353 14.32 -15.11 -0.36
N TYR A 354 12.98 -14.96 -0.39
CA TYR A 354 12.19 -14.39 0.68
C TYR A 354 11.39 -15.48 1.36
N ASN A 355 11.52 -15.60 2.66
CA ASN A 355 10.75 -16.54 3.48
C ASN A 355 10.19 -15.80 4.68
N ARG A 356 8.89 -15.86 4.89
CA ARG A 356 8.22 -15.19 5.99
C ARG A 356 7.28 -16.16 6.70
N VAL A 357 7.41 -16.26 8.02
CA VAL A 357 6.46 -16.91 8.89
C VAL A 357 5.76 -15.85 9.72
N ALA A 358 4.44 -15.90 9.80
CA ALA A 358 3.67 -14.95 10.59
C ALA A 358 2.59 -15.68 11.39
N ALA A 359 2.40 -15.25 12.63
CA ALA A 359 1.33 -15.71 13.50
C ALA A 359 0.52 -14.50 13.98
N LEU A 360 -0.80 -14.62 14.00
CA LEU A 360 -1.72 -13.64 14.54
C LEU A 360 -2.72 -14.36 15.45
N THR A 361 -2.91 -13.86 16.65
CA THR A 361 -4.00 -14.30 17.54
C THR A 361 -4.78 -13.09 17.98
N SER A 362 -6.11 -13.16 17.89
CA SER A 362 -7.02 -12.14 18.37
C SER A 362 -8.16 -12.75 19.16
N VAL A 363 -8.55 -12.05 20.23
CA VAL A 363 -9.68 -12.39 21.09
C VAL A 363 -10.63 -11.21 21.13
N GLU A 364 -11.86 -11.42 20.70
CA GLU A 364 -12.91 -10.41 20.78
C GLU A 364 -13.99 -10.85 21.77
N LEU A 365 -14.22 -10.01 22.78
CA LEU A 365 -15.28 -10.17 23.78
C LEU A 365 -16.43 -9.22 23.45
N LYS A 366 -17.65 -9.73 23.31
CA LYS A 366 -18.89 -8.94 23.11
C LYS A 366 -19.87 -9.25 24.22
N PRO A 367 -20.08 -8.35 25.21
CA PRO A 367 -21.14 -8.48 26.20
C PRO A 367 -22.52 -8.42 25.55
N MET A 368 -23.42 -9.27 25.99
CA MET A 368 -24.79 -9.33 25.44
C MET A 368 -25.81 -8.57 26.31
N ARG A 369 -25.56 -8.44 27.61
CA ARG A 369 -26.47 -7.81 28.59
C ARG A 369 -26.13 -6.34 28.86
N VAL A 370 -24.89 -5.92 28.61
CA VAL A 370 -24.42 -4.57 28.88
C VAL A 370 -24.58 -3.72 27.62
N LEU A 371 -25.55 -2.82 27.62
CA LEU A 371 -25.87 -2.03 26.42
C LEU A 371 -24.83 -0.97 26.06
N TRP A 372 -24.12 -0.42 27.07
CA TRP A 372 -23.14 0.64 26.88
C TRP A 372 -21.74 0.13 26.51
N PHE A 373 -21.43 -1.15 26.75
CA PHE A 373 -20.15 -1.76 26.37
C PHE A 373 -20.38 -2.75 25.23
N LYS A 374 -19.83 -2.43 24.05
CA LYS A 374 -20.09 -3.19 22.81
C LYS A 374 -19.13 -4.32 22.58
N SER A 375 -17.83 -4.03 22.67
CA SER A 375 -16.78 -5.04 22.44
C SER A 375 -15.46 -4.63 23.06
N PHE A 376 -14.65 -5.63 23.35
CA PHE A 376 -13.24 -5.52 23.65
C PHE A 376 -12.47 -6.44 22.72
N LEU A 377 -11.42 -5.94 22.08
CA LEU A 377 -10.54 -6.70 21.19
C LEU A 377 -9.10 -6.61 21.69
N ALA A 378 -8.49 -7.77 21.85
CA ALA A 378 -7.05 -7.91 22.05
C ALA A 378 -6.46 -8.69 20.87
N SER A 379 -5.39 -8.17 20.26
CA SER A 379 -4.70 -8.82 19.14
C SER A 379 -3.20 -8.77 19.35
N VAL A 380 -2.52 -9.87 19.04
CA VAL A 380 -1.06 -9.96 19.04
C VAL A 380 -0.62 -10.66 17.76
N SER A 381 0.37 -10.09 17.09
CA SER A 381 0.99 -10.77 15.94
C SER A 381 2.51 -10.71 16.01
N ALA A 382 3.13 -11.75 15.46
CA ALA A 382 4.57 -11.86 15.26
C ALA A 382 4.85 -12.28 13.83
N SER A 383 5.80 -11.64 13.19
CA SER A 383 6.24 -11.98 11.83
C SER A 383 7.75 -11.98 11.78
N TYR A 384 8.32 -13.13 11.41
CA TYR A 384 9.74 -13.28 11.17
C TYR A 384 9.99 -13.55 9.69
N GLN A 385 10.92 -12.80 9.12
CA GLN A 385 11.29 -12.90 7.73
C GLN A 385 12.77 -13.27 7.61
N HIS A 386 13.13 -14.07 6.60
CA HIS A 386 14.50 -14.30 6.17
C HIS A 386 14.59 -13.98 4.68
N ASP A 387 15.34 -12.95 4.37
CA ASP A 387 15.51 -12.42 3.01
C ASP A 387 17.00 -12.53 2.63
N LEU A 388 17.29 -13.29 1.58
CA LEU A 388 18.63 -13.48 1.06
C LEU A 388 18.66 -12.97 -0.39
N LEU A 389 19.40 -11.89 -0.61
CA LEU A 389 19.73 -11.39 -1.96
C LEU A 389 21.14 -11.83 -2.30
N SER A 390 21.35 -12.35 -3.50
CA SER A 390 22.65 -12.84 -3.95
C SER A 390 22.92 -12.38 -5.37
N ARG A 391 24.10 -11.79 -5.60
CA ARG A 391 24.59 -11.41 -6.91
C ARG A 391 25.95 -12.00 -7.15
N THR A 392 26.17 -12.56 -8.33
CA THR A 392 27.46 -13.03 -8.80
C THR A 392 27.73 -12.48 -10.18
N ARG A 393 28.91 -11.96 -10.44
CA ARG A 393 29.33 -11.50 -11.78
C ARG A 393 30.82 -11.67 -12.01
N LEU A 394 31.21 -11.76 -13.27
CA LEU A 394 32.60 -11.60 -13.67
C LEU A 394 32.95 -10.11 -13.66
N VAL A 395 34.04 -9.77 -12.98
CA VAL A 395 34.64 -8.44 -12.96
C VAL A 395 35.93 -8.44 -13.73
N GLN A 396 36.06 -7.53 -14.69
CA GLN A 396 37.28 -7.30 -15.48
C GLN A 396 37.67 -5.83 -15.34
N LEU A 397 38.82 -5.57 -14.81
CA LEU A 397 39.37 -4.22 -14.57
C LEU A 397 40.18 -3.77 -15.78
N GLN A 398 40.02 -2.52 -16.13
CA GLN A 398 40.83 -1.89 -17.20
C GLN A 398 42.04 -1.17 -16.66
N ARG A 399 42.15 -0.96 -15.36
CA ARG A 399 43.25 -0.29 -14.67
C ARG A 399 43.41 -0.86 -13.26
N GLU A 400 44.57 -0.64 -12.69
CA GLU A 400 44.80 -0.98 -11.29
C GLU A 400 43.82 -0.24 -10.38
N THR A 401 43.20 -1.00 -9.51
CA THR A 401 42.14 -0.51 -8.65
C THR A 401 42.41 -0.97 -7.22
N PRO A 402 42.41 -0.07 -6.23
CA PRO A 402 42.59 -0.44 -4.85
C PRO A 402 41.36 -1.12 -4.27
N ALA A 403 41.58 -2.06 -3.35
CA ALA A 403 40.54 -2.70 -2.60
C ALA A 403 40.09 -1.80 -1.44
N ALA A 404 38.77 -1.67 -1.25
CA ALA A 404 38.17 -0.90 -0.17
C ALA A 404 38.06 -1.77 1.11
N THR A 405 39.14 -1.91 1.86
CA THR A 405 39.25 -2.83 3.02
C THR A 405 39.31 -2.15 4.36
N THR A 406 39.77 -0.89 4.44
CA THR A 406 39.99 -0.13 5.67
C THR A 406 38.68 0.18 6.39
N LEU A 407 38.62 -0.08 7.70
CA LEU A 407 37.45 0.19 8.58
C LEU A 407 37.72 1.30 9.61
N THR A 408 38.93 1.90 9.55
CA THR A 408 39.36 2.99 10.44
C THR A 408 39.78 4.19 9.60
N GLU A 409 39.59 5.38 10.16
CA GLU A 409 40.10 6.61 9.54
C GLU A 409 41.60 6.66 9.56
N GLY A 410 42.19 7.28 8.53
CA GLY A 410 43.63 7.55 8.45
C GLY A 410 44.25 7.12 7.14
N GLU A 411 45.57 7.23 7.08
CA GLU A 411 46.41 6.83 5.97
C GLU A 411 46.68 5.32 6.00
N SER A 412 46.58 4.66 4.86
CA SER A 412 46.91 3.25 4.72
C SER A 412 47.34 2.90 3.30
N ASN A 413 48.17 1.87 3.18
CA ASN A 413 48.53 1.31 1.89
C ASN A 413 47.45 0.37 1.42
N ALA A 414 46.91 0.59 0.22
CA ALA A 414 45.84 -0.20 -0.33
C ALA A 414 46.36 -1.51 -0.98
N VAL A 415 45.57 -2.59 -0.83
CA VAL A 415 45.80 -3.81 -1.58
C VAL A 415 45.17 -3.64 -2.98
N LEU A 416 45.88 -4.08 -4.01
CA LEU A 416 45.39 -4.04 -5.41
C LEU A 416 44.45 -5.21 -5.67
N LEU A 417 43.37 -4.94 -6.37
CA LEU A 417 42.44 -5.97 -6.85
C LEU A 417 43.06 -6.75 -8.02
N PRO A 418 42.75 -8.06 -8.16
CA PRO A 418 43.07 -8.80 -9.37
C PRO A 418 42.39 -8.17 -10.59
N PHE A 419 43.00 -8.21 -11.78
CA PHE A 419 42.39 -7.64 -12.99
C PHE A 419 41.14 -8.38 -13.44
N THR A 420 41.06 -9.69 -13.17
CA THR A 420 39.90 -10.51 -13.52
C THR A 420 39.60 -11.44 -12.37
N TYR A 421 38.30 -11.41 -11.91
CA TYR A 421 37.81 -12.29 -10.86
C TYR A 421 36.30 -12.43 -10.91
N THR A 422 35.80 -13.54 -10.38
CA THR A 422 34.39 -13.71 -10.10
C THR A 422 34.07 -13.13 -8.73
N ALA A 423 33.19 -12.13 -8.70
CA ALA A 423 32.68 -11.52 -7.48
C ALA A 423 31.36 -12.13 -7.06
N SER A 424 31.13 -12.27 -5.76
CA SER A 424 29.85 -12.64 -5.19
C SER A 424 29.56 -11.78 -3.97
N GLN A 425 28.33 -11.32 -3.87
CA GLN A 425 27.84 -10.57 -2.74
C GLN A 425 26.46 -11.07 -2.32
N ASP A 426 26.32 -11.34 -1.04
CA ASP A 426 25.07 -11.71 -0.41
C ASP A 426 24.59 -10.59 0.50
N VAL A 427 23.27 -10.40 0.60
CA VAL A 427 22.63 -9.53 1.60
C VAL A 427 21.66 -10.38 2.40
N ASP A 428 21.98 -10.63 3.66
CA ASP A 428 21.20 -11.45 4.59
C ASP A 428 20.42 -10.52 5.53
N GLY A 429 19.09 -10.45 5.33
CA GLY A 429 18.16 -9.72 6.16
C GLY A 429 17.26 -10.67 6.96
N LYS A 430 17.05 -10.35 8.24
CA LYS A 430 16.16 -11.12 9.14
C LYS A 430 15.26 -10.18 9.93
N PRO A 431 14.30 -9.53 9.28
CA PRO A 431 13.30 -8.70 9.94
C PRO A 431 12.41 -9.51 10.90
N LEU A 432 12.25 -9.01 12.12
CA LEU A 432 11.24 -9.41 13.09
C LEU A 432 10.32 -8.23 13.33
N ASN A 433 9.01 -8.44 13.16
CA ASN A 433 7.98 -7.47 13.45
C ASN A 433 7.04 -8.04 14.51
N LEU A 434 6.84 -7.34 15.62
CA LEU A 434 5.85 -7.66 16.65
C LEU A 434 4.80 -6.54 16.68
N PHE A 435 3.55 -6.94 16.84
CA PHE A 435 2.44 -6.01 16.96
C PHE A 435 1.49 -6.46 18.07
N ALA A 436 1.07 -5.54 18.90
CA ALA A 436 0.03 -5.76 19.90
C ALA A 436 -0.98 -4.61 19.84
N LYS A 437 -2.27 -4.93 20.00
CA LYS A 437 -3.36 -3.97 19.94
C LYS A 437 -4.44 -4.34 20.94
N LEU A 438 -4.90 -3.35 21.68
CA LEU A 438 -6.08 -3.42 22.53
C LEU A 438 -7.04 -2.32 22.13
N ASN A 439 -8.31 -2.63 21.95
CA ASN A 439 -9.34 -1.61 21.79
C ASN A 439 -10.65 -2.01 22.47
N ALA A 440 -11.42 -1.00 22.84
CA ALA A 440 -12.74 -1.14 23.43
C ALA A 440 -13.73 -0.21 22.72
N ARG A 441 -14.95 -0.69 22.52
CA ARG A 441 -16.05 0.07 21.93
C ARG A 441 -17.16 0.23 22.93
N PHE A 442 -17.61 1.48 23.08
CA PHE A 442 -18.68 1.87 23.97
C PHE A 442 -19.82 2.50 23.17
N GLN A 443 -21.04 2.35 23.65
CA GLN A 443 -22.21 3.01 23.06
C GLN A 443 -23.13 3.47 24.18
N VAL A 444 -23.48 4.75 24.16
CA VAL A 444 -24.53 5.28 25.07
C VAL A 444 -25.82 5.35 24.27
N PRO A 445 -26.84 4.52 24.61
CA PRO A 445 -28.11 4.57 23.90
C PRO A 445 -28.88 5.83 24.29
N ALA A 446 -29.25 6.66 23.31
CA ALA A 446 -30.12 7.82 23.49
C ALA A 446 -31.20 7.81 22.41
N ARG A 447 -32.36 8.44 22.71
CA ARG A 447 -33.59 8.26 21.90
C ARG A 447 -33.50 8.73 20.44
N ARG A 448 -32.63 9.72 20.13
CA ARG A 448 -32.45 10.29 18.77
C ARG A 448 -30.99 10.36 18.32
N ILE A 449 -30.10 9.94 19.18
CA ILE A 449 -28.66 10.02 18.97
C ILE A 449 -28.12 8.62 19.18
N SER A 450 -27.42 8.11 18.17
CA SER A 450 -26.57 6.92 18.31
C SER A 450 -25.14 7.41 18.39
N ASN A 451 -24.42 7.03 19.42
CA ASN A 451 -23.00 7.30 19.53
C ASN A 451 -22.21 6.01 19.74
N THR A 452 -20.98 6.00 19.27
CA THR A 452 -20.07 4.89 19.49
C THR A 452 -18.68 5.47 19.71
N LEU A 453 -18.15 5.26 20.90
CA LEU A 453 -16.79 5.65 21.27
C LEU A 453 -15.87 4.43 21.15
N LEU A 454 -14.85 4.56 20.34
CA LEU A 454 -13.71 3.63 20.22
C LEU A 454 -12.52 4.21 20.97
N ILE A 455 -11.93 3.45 21.88
CA ILE A 455 -10.66 3.78 22.55
C ILE A 455 -9.71 2.62 22.34
N GLY A 456 -8.45 2.91 22.04
CA GLY A 456 -7.46 1.86 21.85
C GLY A 456 -6.03 2.33 22.00
N ILE A 457 -5.18 1.32 22.09
CA ILE A 457 -3.72 1.45 22.12
C ILE A 457 -3.12 0.36 21.23
N ASP A 458 -2.08 0.70 20.51
CA ASP A 458 -1.26 -0.30 19.80
C ASP A 458 0.24 -0.05 20.02
N TRP A 459 0.99 -1.12 19.88
CA TRP A 459 2.43 -1.14 19.97
C TRP A 459 3.01 -1.96 18.81
N ASN A 460 4.03 -1.43 18.17
CA ASN A 460 4.81 -2.08 17.12
C ASN A 460 6.29 -2.13 17.54
N MET A 461 6.95 -3.24 17.25
CA MET A 461 8.39 -3.40 17.34
C MET A 461 8.93 -3.95 16.02
N ASP A 462 9.94 -3.29 15.48
CA ASP A 462 10.64 -3.64 14.25
C ASP A 462 12.14 -3.82 14.54
N LYS A 463 12.74 -4.93 14.14
CA LYS A 463 14.16 -5.25 14.34
C LYS A 463 14.67 -6.11 13.19
N ASN A 464 15.89 -5.85 12.72
CA ASN A 464 16.57 -6.73 11.75
C ASN A 464 17.73 -7.46 12.42
N TYR A 465 17.71 -8.79 12.39
CA TYR A 465 18.74 -9.66 12.96
C TYR A 465 19.73 -10.20 11.90
N GLY A 466 19.65 -9.70 10.68
CA GLY A 466 20.47 -10.14 9.55
C GLY A 466 21.95 -9.80 9.70
N ARG A 467 22.78 -10.56 8.99
CA ARG A 467 24.22 -10.27 8.85
C ARG A 467 24.47 -9.07 7.93
N GLY A 468 23.43 -8.65 7.16
CA GLY A 468 23.55 -7.57 6.20
C GLY A 468 24.37 -7.96 4.99
N GLN A 469 25.25 -7.07 4.56
CA GLN A 469 26.07 -7.29 3.37
C GLN A 469 27.28 -8.18 3.68
N VAL A 470 27.43 -9.26 2.92
CA VAL A 470 28.49 -10.26 3.07
C VAL A 470 29.18 -10.46 1.71
N PHE A 471 30.43 -10.06 1.63
CA PHE A 471 31.26 -10.20 0.42
C PHE A 471 32.75 -10.22 0.76
N ASN A 472 33.55 -10.64 -0.19
CA ASN A 472 35.01 -10.57 -0.07
C ASN A 472 35.49 -9.18 -0.55
N PRO A 473 36.04 -8.34 0.32
CA PRO A 473 36.50 -7.00 -0.06
C PRO A 473 37.67 -6.99 -1.06
N LEU A 474 38.37 -8.13 -1.22
CA LEU A 474 39.41 -8.31 -2.24
C LEU A 474 38.82 -8.79 -3.59
N ARG A 475 37.55 -9.04 -3.66
CA ARG A 475 36.79 -9.39 -4.88
C ARG A 475 35.41 -8.71 -4.86
N PRO A 476 35.34 -7.38 -4.74
CA PRO A 476 34.08 -6.67 -4.63
C PRO A 476 33.28 -6.78 -5.92
N LEU A 477 31.96 -6.78 -5.79
CA LEU A 477 31.04 -6.81 -6.93
C LEU A 477 31.17 -5.56 -7.81
N TYR A 478 31.44 -4.41 -7.19
CA TYR A 478 31.61 -3.11 -7.82
C TYR A 478 32.94 -2.48 -7.39
N PRO A 479 34.01 -2.74 -8.16
CA PRO A 479 35.35 -2.17 -7.84
C PRO A 479 35.33 -0.64 -7.95
N GLY A 480 36.16 0.01 -7.17
CA GLY A 480 36.26 1.47 -7.12
C GLY A 480 35.13 2.15 -6.34
N THR A 481 34.24 1.39 -5.72
CA THR A 481 33.26 1.93 -4.76
C THR A 481 33.78 1.77 -3.34
N SER A 482 33.38 2.69 -2.47
CA SER A 482 33.77 2.69 -1.06
C SER A 482 32.87 1.80 -0.19
N SER A 483 32.27 0.76 -0.76
CA SER A 483 31.36 -0.13 -0.02
C SER A 483 32.09 -0.98 1.01
N ARG A 484 31.53 -1.06 2.22
CA ARG A 484 31.98 -1.93 3.31
C ARG A 484 30.90 -2.91 3.73
N ALA A 485 31.28 -4.03 4.29
CA ALA A 485 30.37 -4.95 4.93
C ALA A 485 29.63 -4.26 6.08
N ARG A 486 28.31 -4.43 6.14
CA ARG A 486 27.48 -3.84 7.18
C ARG A 486 26.61 -4.90 7.83
N ARG A 487 26.73 -5.05 9.13
CA ARG A 487 25.89 -5.96 9.92
C ARG A 487 24.62 -5.26 10.41
N LEU A 488 23.45 -5.85 10.18
CA LEU A 488 22.16 -5.26 10.56
C LEU A 488 21.74 -5.60 11.99
N SER A 489 22.19 -6.75 12.53
CA SER A 489 21.80 -7.22 13.87
C SER A 489 22.22 -6.30 15.02
N GLY A 490 23.26 -5.45 14.82
CA GLY A 490 23.71 -4.46 15.81
C GLY A 490 22.82 -3.23 15.91
N ILE A 491 21.93 -2.98 14.94
CA ILE A 491 21.07 -1.79 14.92
C ILE A 491 19.95 -1.98 15.95
N ARG A 492 19.62 -0.92 16.70
CA ARG A 492 18.59 -0.93 17.73
C ARG A 492 17.22 -1.31 17.17
N ALA A 493 16.37 -1.96 17.98
CA ALA A 493 14.97 -2.16 17.65
C ALA A 493 14.22 -0.82 17.65
N MET A 494 13.33 -0.65 16.70
CA MET A 494 12.42 0.49 16.63
C MET A 494 11.11 0.13 17.30
N HIS A 495 10.67 0.95 18.26
CA HIS A 495 9.41 0.76 18.95
C HIS A 495 8.50 1.96 18.67
N THR A 496 7.26 1.71 18.34
CA THR A 496 6.23 2.76 18.18
C THR A 496 5.02 2.39 19.05
N VAL A 497 4.60 3.32 19.90
CA VAL A 497 3.39 3.23 20.70
C VAL A 497 2.40 4.26 20.19
N SER A 498 1.13 3.90 20.15
CA SER A 498 0.07 4.82 19.77
C SER A 498 -1.16 4.62 20.63
N ALA A 499 -1.79 5.73 21.04
CA ALA A 499 -3.11 5.74 21.66
C ALA A 499 -4.09 6.49 20.78
N TYR A 500 -5.34 6.04 20.74
CA TYR A 500 -6.35 6.66 19.89
C TYR A 500 -7.74 6.61 20.52
N ALA A 501 -8.54 7.63 20.19
CA ALA A 501 -9.95 7.69 20.54
C ALA A 501 -10.74 8.25 19.35
N GLU A 502 -11.87 7.64 19.02
CA GLU A 502 -12.78 8.04 17.93
C GLU A 502 -14.21 7.98 18.42
N GLU A 503 -14.94 9.06 18.25
CA GLU A 503 -16.36 9.15 18.53
C GLU A 503 -17.13 9.22 17.21
N ARG A 504 -18.11 8.34 17.08
CA ARG A 504 -19.09 8.34 15.97
C ARG A 504 -20.44 8.70 16.52
N ILE A 505 -21.00 9.78 16.02
CA ILE A 505 -22.31 10.30 16.38
C ILE A 505 -23.21 10.25 15.15
N ALA A 506 -24.41 9.66 15.27
CA ALA A 506 -25.45 9.74 14.28
C ALA A 506 -26.72 10.30 14.90
N VAL A 507 -27.30 11.34 14.26
CA VAL A 507 -28.48 12.06 14.74
C VAL A 507 -29.56 12.05 13.69
N SER A 508 -30.80 11.68 14.10
CA SER A 508 -31.99 11.82 13.26
C SER A 508 -32.59 13.23 13.42
N LEU A 509 -32.51 14.02 12.36
CA LEU A 509 -33.09 15.37 12.25
C LEU A 509 -34.35 15.31 11.35
N GLY A 510 -35.48 14.98 11.94
CA GLY A 510 -36.71 14.69 11.21
C GLY A 510 -36.52 13.44 10.34
N ARG A 511 -36.58 13.60 9.03
CA ARG A 511 -36.35 12.49 8.05
C ARG A 511 -34.91 12.44 7.51
N ASN A 512 -34.08 13.40 7.90
CA ASN A 512 -32.65 13.43 7.57
C ASN A 512 -31.84 12.66 8.58
N THR A 513 -30.64 12.20 8.19
CA THR A 513 -29.66 11.64 9.12
C THR A 513 -28.34 12.41 8.97
N PHE A 514 -27.86 12.97 10.06
CA PHE A 514 -26.53 13.55 10.15
C PHE A 514 -25.60 12.58 10.88
N GLU A 515 -24.43 12.33 10.32
CA GLU A 515 -23.39 11.50 10.93
C GLU A 515 -22.10 12.32 11.06
N LEU A 516 -21.43 12.21 12.19
CA LEU A 516 -20.14 12.80 12.46
C LEU A 516 -19.22 11.73 13.05
N VAL A 517 -18.01 11.62 12.53
CA VAL A 517 -16.94 10.78 13.07
C VAL A 517 -15.75 11.69 13.32
N GLY A 518 -15.35 11.83 14.57
CA GLY A 518 -14.20 12.62 14.97
C GLY A 518 -13.26 11.79 15.83
N GLY A 519 -11.97 11.85 15.58
CA GLY A 519 -11.00 11.10 16.34
C GLY A 519 -9.62 11.72 16.36
N LEU A 520 -8.82 11.27 17.31
CA LEU A 520 -7.42 11.65 17.50
C LEU A 520 -6.58 10.41 17.71
N ARG A 521 -5.48 10.32 16.98
CA ARG A 521 -4.42 9.35 17.23
C ARG A 521 -3.17 10.10 17.65
N ALA A 522 -2.55 9.68 18.74
CA ALA A 522 -1.27 10.14 19.23
C ALA A 522 -0.26 9.00 19.12
N SER A 523 0.87 9.24 18.50
CA SER A 523 1.91 8.22 18.26
C SER A 523 3.27 8.75 18.66
N GLU A 524 4.08 7.90 19.29
CA GLU A 524 5.44 8.20 19.72
C GLU A 524 6.39 7.06 19.31
N MET A 525 7.58 7.41 18.86
CA MET A 525 8.67 6.47 18.64
C MET A 525 9.51 6.39 19.91
N LEU A 526 9.48 5.26 20.55
CA LEU A 526 10.25 4.99 21.75
C LEU A 526 11.69 4.58 21.41
N ASN A 527 12.59 4.62 22.41
CA ASN A 527 13.96 4.10 22.30
C ASN A 527 14.85 4.79 21.25
N LEU A 528 14.48 6.01 20.85
CA LEU A 528 15.37 6.84 20.02
C LEU A 528 16.45 7.50 20.91
N PRO A 529 17.68 7.66 20.42
CA PRO A 529 18.70 8.47 21.11
C PRO A 529 18.23 9.91 21.33
N VAL A 530 18.71 10.55 22.39
CA VAL A 530 18.27 11.90 22.80
C VAL A 530 18.56 13.01 21.79
N HIS A 531 19.55 12.82 20.93
CA HIS A 531 19.93 13.78 19.88
C HIS A 531 18.99 13.78 18.68
N TYR A 532 18.13 12.76 18.52
CA TYR A 532 17.15 12.78 17.43
C TYR A 532 16.02 13.77 17.70
N ALA A 533 15.67 14.59 16.72
CA ALA A 533 14.56 15.54 16.80
C ALA A 533 13.19 14.91 17.11
N MET A 534 13.07 13.61 16.94
CA MET A 534 11.86 12.83 17.23
C MET A 534 11.87 12.22 18.66
N HIS A 535 12.96 12.31 19.39
CA HIS A 535 13.04 11.77 20.75
C HIS A 535 12.01 12.43 21.67
N GLY A 536 11.16 11.62 22.33
CA GLY A 536 10.11 12.11 23.22
C GLY A 536 9.02 12.95 22.56
N GLN A 537 8.92 12.94 21.20
CA GLN A 537 7.91 13.72 20.49
C GLN A 537 6.66 12.90 20.20
N VAL A 538 5.51 13.42 20.62
CA VAL A 538 4.20 12.84 20.32
C VAL A 538 3.62 13.49 19.07
N TYR A 539 3.29 12.67 18.08
CA TYR A 539 2.68 13.10 16.82
C TYR A 539 1.18 12.84 16.82
N CYS A 540 0.40 13.91 16.71
CA CYS A 540 -1.06 13.87 16.74
C CYS A 540 -1.66 13.94 15.35
N ASP A 541 -2.58 13.02 15.06
CA ASP A 541 -3.32 12.87 13.81
C ASP A 541 -4.83 13.03 14.06
N PRO A 542 -5.36 14.26 14.10
CA PRO A 542 -6.80 14.51 14.15
C PRO A 542 -7.44 14.15 12.82
N ARG A 543 -8.63 13.52 12.86
CA ARG A 543 -9.44 13.13 11.69
C ARG A 543 -10.90 13.40 11.98
N VAL A 544 -11.59 13.99 11.01
CA VAL A 544 -13.02 14.28 11.11
C VAL A 544 -13.67 13.96 9.77
N ASN A 545 -14.78 13.24 9.83
CA ASN A 545 -15.66 12.96 8.70
C ASN A 545 -17.09 13.33 9.10
N ALA A 546 -17.82 14.00 8.24
CA ALA A 546 -19.23 14.34 8.44
C ALA A 546 -20.04 13.92 7.22
N GLY A 547 -21.28 13.51 7.44
CA GLY A 547 -22.20 13.11 6.37
C GLY A 547 -23.61 13.51 6.63
N TRP A 548 -24.30 13.92 5.57
CA TRP A 548 -25.73 14.28 5.58
C TRP A 548 -26.45 13.39 4.60
N THR A 549 -27.38 12.57 5.11
CA THR A 549 -28.27 11.77 4.31
C THR A 549 -29.64 12.43 4.29
N PHE A 550 -30.08 12.80 3.08
CA PHE A 550 -31.39 13.39 2.85
C PHE A 550 -32.52 12.39 3.07
N PRO A 551 -33.77 12.85 3.22
CA PRO A 551 -34.90 11.96 3.39
C PRO A 551 -34.98 10.90 2.29
N LYS A 552 -35.13 9.65 2.68
CA LYS A 552 -35.35 8.58 1.72
C LYS A 552 -36.68 8.79 1.01
N PHE A 553 -36.68 8.58 -0.29
CA PHE A 553 -37.86 8.66 -1.15
C PHE A 553 -38.00 7.39 -1.98
N THR A 554 -39.16 7.17 -2.58
CA THR A 554 -39.38 6.03 -3.46
C THR A 554 -39.41 6.51 -4.90
N PHE A 555 -38.60 5.92 -5.76
CA PHE A 555 -38.62 6.13 -7.20
C PHE A 555 -38.70 4.80 -7.90
N ALA A 556 -39.65 4.66 -8.86
CA ALA A 556 -39.91 3.42 -9.57
C ALA A 556 -40.12 2.21 -8.62
N HIS A 557 -40.91 2.38 -7.56
CA HIS A 557 -41.15 1.40 -6.48
C HIS A 557 -39.92 0.94 -5.71
N ARG A 558 -38.82 1.70 -5.75
CA ARG A 558 -37.56 1.38 -5.06
C ARG A 558 -37.11 2.49 -4.11
N PRO A 559 -36.54 2.13 -2.96
CA PRO A 559 -35.99 3.10 -2.03
C PRO A 559 -34.82 3.83 -2.66
N SER A 560 -34.89 5.14 -2.64
CA SER A 560 -33.85 6.04 -3.20
C SER A 560 -33.33 6.96 -2.09
N PHE A 561 -32.09 7.37 -2.20
CA PHE A 561 -31.47 8.29 -1.25
C PHE A 561 -30.38 9.14 -1.89
N ILE A 562 -30.10 10.28 -1.27
CA ILE A 562 -28.98 11.15 -1.60
C ILE A 562 -28.19 11.36 -0.31
N ARG A 563 -26.87 11.29 -0.39
CA ARG A 563 -25.95 11.53 0.71
C ARG A 563 -24.80 12.42 0.24
N ILE A 564 -24.42 13.36 1.07
CA ILE A 564 -23.21 14.16 0.89
C ILE A 564 -22.32 13.92 2.11
N ALA A 565 -21.03 13.71 1.90
CA ALA A 565 -20.08 13.59 3.00
C ALA A 565 -18.85 14.44 2.73
N ALA A 566 -18.19 14.87 3.79
CA ALA A 566 -16.93 15.61 3.74
C ALA A 566 -16.02 15.13 4.86
N GLY A 567 -14.73 15.16 4.63
CA GLY A 567 -13.74 14.76 5.62
C GLY A 567 -12.46 15.55 5.51
N VAL A 568 -11.77 15.70 6.64
CA VAL A 568 -10.43 16.27 6.76
C VAL A 568 -9.62 15.48 7.79
N GLY A 569 -8.35 15.23 7.51
CA GLY A 569 -7.52 14.48 8.44
C GLY A 569 -6.04 14.64 8.18
N ARG A 570 -5.27 14.56 9.25
CA ARG A 570 -3.81 14.48 9.23
C ARG A 570 -3.39 13.02 9.38
N HIS A 571 -2.34 12.66 8.67
CA HIS A 571 -1.80 11.31 8.65
C HIS A 571 -0.29 11.37 8.74
N THR A 572 0.28 10.51 9.56
CA THR A 572 1.73 10.46 9.85
C THR A 572 2.29 9.09 9.51
N LYS A 573 3.44 9.05 8.79
CA LYS A 573 4.25 7.86 8.55
C LYS A 573 5.62 8.06 9.21
N THR A 574 5.99 7.15 10.09
CA THR A 574 7.31 7.13 10.73
C THR A 574 8.40 6.77 9.73
N PRO A 575 9.63 7.26 9.89
CA PRO A 575 10.76 6.76 9.12
C PRO A 575 10.99 5.27 9.35
N THR A 576 11.54 4.59 8.35
CA THR A 576 11.96 3.18 8.46
C THR A 576 13.31 3.07 9.16
N MET A 577 13.71 1.87 9.57
CA MET A 577 15.01 1.63 10.18
C MET A 577 16.17 2.04 9.27
N ASP A 578 16.04 1.84 7.94
CA ASP A 578 17.07 2.24 6.98
C ASP A 578 17.24 3.77 6.89
N GLN A 579 16.13 4.52 7.03
CA GLN A 579 16.14 5.98 7.02
C GLN A 579 16.69 6.58 8.31
N LEU A 580 16.46 5.91 9.46
CA LEU A 580 16.95 6.35 10.77
C LEU A 580 18.41 5.96 11.02
N TYR A 581 18.81 4.82 10.50
CA TYR A 581 20.13 4.24 10.74
C TYR A 581 20.77 3.87 9.39
N PRO A 582 21.12 4.85 8.54
CA PRO A 582 21.80 4.60 7.28
C PRO A 582 23.18 3.96 7.51
N GLY A 583 23.79 3.41 6.48
CA GLY A 583 25.15 2.88 6.54
C GLY A 583 26.19 4.01 6.55
N LEU A 584 27.29 3.80 7.25
CA LEU A 584 28.42 4.72 7.17
C LEU A 584 28.90 4.86 5.72
N ALA A 585 29.22 6.07 5.33
CA ALA A 585 29.85 6.38 4.06
C ALA A 585 31.36 6.44 4.24
N TYR A 586 32.09 5.78 3.35
CA TYR A 586 33.56 5.77 3.35
C TYR A 586 34.07 6.57 2.16
N LEU A 587 35.04 7.40 2.39
CA LEU A 587 35.76 8.14 1.35
C LEU A 587 37.21 7.71 1.34
N ASP A 588 37.60 6.96 0.30
CA ASP A 588 38.99 6.53 0.10
C ASP A 588 39.64 7.43 -0.96
N ILE A 589 40.47 8.38 -0.53
CA ILE A 589 41.14 9.33 -1.39
C ILE A 589 42.54 8.80 -1.69
N THR A 590 42.88 8.59 -2.95
CA THR A 590 44.21 8.16 -3.37
C THR A 590 45.20 9.29 -3.25
N GLN A 591 46.15 9.16 -2.29
CA GLN A 591 47.22 10.11 -2.00
C GLN A 591 48.45 9.87 -2.88
N LEU A 592 48.74 8.61 -3.17
CA LEU A 592 49.84 8.20 -4.05
C LEU A 592 49.36 7.02 -4.90
N ASN A 593 49.66 7.01 -6.19
CA ASN A 593 49.60 5.86 -7.06
C ASN A 593 50.94 5.74 -7.78
N TYR A 594 51.83 4.93 -7.20
CA TYR A 594 53.17 4.70 -7.73
C TYR A 594 53.18 3.41 -8.54
N TYR A 595 53.43 3.53 -9.85
CA TYR A 595 53.59 2.43 -10.75
C TYR A 595 55.03 2.01 -10.85
N HIS A 596 55.31 0.70 -10.86
CA HIS A 596 56.62 0.10 -11.15
C HIS A 596 56.42 -1.16 -12.00
N SER A 597 57.41 -1.48 -12.91
CA SER A 597 57.35 -2.67 -13.76
C SER A 597 57.30 -3.95 -12.90
N ASN A 598 58.08 -4.02 -11.82
CA ASN A 598 57.96 -5.06 -10.81
C ASN A 598 56.72 -4.79 -9.92
N PRO A 599 55.68 -5.67 -9.95
CA PRO A 599 54.48 -5.48 -9.13
C PRO A 599 54.77 -5.38 -7.62
N ALA A 600 55.86 -5.99 -7.12
CA ALA A 600 56.24 -5.95 -5.70
C ALA A 600 56.63 -4.54 -5.21
N TYR A 601 56.96 -3.62 -6.12
CA TYR A 601 57.36 -2.27 -5.81
C TYR A 601 56.30 -1.22 -6.08
N ARG A 602 55.11 -1.65 -6.51
CA ARG A 602 53.97 -0.76 -6.71
C ARG A 602 53.38 -0.37 -5.37
N LEU A 603 52.88 0.84 -5.29
CA LEU A 603 52.26 1.35 -4.09
C LEU A 603 51.05 2.24 -4.42
N ILE A 604 49.88 1.93 -3.82
CA ILE A 604 48.79 2.86 -3.71
C ILE A 604 48.58 3.18 -2.23
N ASN A 605 48.74 4.45 -1.91
CA ASN A 605 48.41 4.95 -0.57
C ASN A 605 47.14 5.76 -0.58
N GLN A 606 46.28 5.57 0.41
CA GLN A 606 44.95 6.19 0.52
C GLN A 606 44.77 6.81 1.89
N GLN A 607 44.06 7.94 1.92
CA GLN A 607 43.43 8.51 3.10
C GLN A 607 41.97 8.05 3.13
N THR A 608 41.52 7.39 4.18
CA THR A 608 40.15 7.02 4.41
C THR A 608 39.49 7.95 5.43
N TYR A 609 38.33 8.49 5.08
CA TYR A 609 37.41 9.19 5.98
C TYR A 609 36.14 8.38 6.16
N ILE A 610 35.58 8.42 7.37
CA ILE A 610 34.32 7.75 7.71
C ILE A 610 33.28 8.80 8.07
N ILE A 611 32.17 8.82 7.31
CA ILE A 611 31.09 9.79 7.45
C ILE A 611 29.85 9.05 7.93
N ASP A 612 29.25 9.52 9.01
CA ASP A 612 27.92 9.07 9.45
C ASP A 612 26.85 9.94 8.75
N PRO A 613 26.08 9.40 7.81
CA PRO A 613 25.05 10.14 7.09
C PRO A 613 23.70 10.15 7.84
N THR A 614 23.71 9.91 9.14
CA THR A 614 22.50 9.96 9.97
C THR A 614 21.98 11.37 10.09
N ASN A 615 20.74 11.60 9.64
CA ASN A 615 20.05 12.87 9.84
C ASN A 615 19.27 12.86 11.14
N GLU A 616 19.84 13.43 12.18
CA GLU A 616 19.20 13.56 13.50
C GLU A 616 17.97 14.49 13.48
N ALA A 617 17.90 15.41 12.51
CA ALA A 617 16.77 16.32 12.31
C ALA A 617 15.59 15.70 11.53
N LEU A 618 15.73 14.43 11.06
CA LEU A 618 14.67 13.74 10.34
C LEU A 618 13.40 13.63 11.17
N ARG A 619 12.25 13.88 10.53
CA ARG A 619 10.92 13.86 11.15
C ARG A 619 9.99 12.92 10.40
N PRO A 620 8.87 12.47 11.01
CA PRO A 620 7.87 11.68 10.30
C PRO A 620 7.29 12.43 9.10
N ALA A 621 7.00 11.70 8.03
CA ALA A 621 6.29 12.26 6.90
C ALA A 621 4.82 12.49 7.28
N ARG A 622 4.28 13.67 6.94
CA ARG A 622 2.91 14.10 7.27
C ARG A 622 2.14 14.49 6.03
N ASN A 623 0.91 14.02 5.95
CA ASN A 623 0.00 14.32 4.85
C ASN A 623 -1.31 14.90 5.41
N LEU A 624 -1.75 16.04 4.86
CA LEU A 624 -3.06 16.61 5.12
C LEU A 624 -3.98 16.25 3.97
N LYS A 625 -5.08 15.58 4.28
CA LYS A 625 -6.10 15.17 3.31
C LYS A 625 -7.41 15.86 3.59
N TRP A 626 -8.14 16.19 2.53
CA TRP A 626 -9.55 16.49 2.59
C TRP A 626 -10.28 15.90 1.38
N GLU A 627 -11.54 15.56 1.58
CA GLU A 627 -12.40 15.06 0.51
C GLU A 627 -13.85 15.50 0.72
N ILE A 628 -14.57 15.61 -0.39
CA ILE A 628 -16.01 15.80 -0.44
C ILE A 628 -16.59 14.77 -1.40
N SER A 629 -17.61 14.07 -0.95
CA SER A 629 -18.25 13.03 -1.76
C SER A 629 -19.77 13.19 -1.80
N ALA A 630 -20.35 12.77 -2.91
CA ALA A 630 -21.79 12.65 -3.10
C ALA A 630 -22.10 11.20 -3.51
N ASP A 631 -23.08 10.59 -2.84
CA ASP A 631 -23.57 9.24 -3.13
C ASP A 631 -25.08 9.33 -3.38
N VAL A 632 -25.50 9.01 -4.60
CA VAL A 632 -26.85 9.13 -5.09
C VAL A 632 -27.32 7.76 -5.54
N ASN A 633 -28.41 7.28 -4.96
CA ASN A 633 -29.09 6.05 -5.40
C ASN A 633 -30.53 6.41 -5.81
N VAL A 634 -30.88 6.18 -7.07
CA VAL A 634 -32.21 6.44 -7.60
C VAL A 634 -32.69 5.22 -8.40
N GLY A 635 -33.76 4.61 -7.95
CA GLY A 635 -34.38 3.48 -8.64
C GLY A 635 -33.47 2.25 -8.81
N GLY A 636 -32.46 2.09 -7.96
CA GLY A 636 -31.47 1.02 -8.03
C GLY A 636 -30.20 1.37 -8.80
N ASN A 637 -30.16 2.54 -9.48
CA ASN A 637 -28.94 3.09 -10.09
C ASN A 637 -28.19 3.89 -9.05
N ARG A 638 -26.87 3.65 -8.91
CA ARG A 638 -26.02 4.31 -7.94
C ARG A 638 -24.90 5.10 -8.62
N LEU A 639 -24.77 6.36 -8.24
CA LEU A 639 -23.66 7.23 -8.63
C LEU A 639 -22.92 7.69 -7.38
N SER A 640 -21.62 7.49 -7.33
CA SER A 640 -20.74 8.04 -6.31
C SER A 640 -19.69 8.93 -6.97
N VAL A 641 -19.49 10.13 -6.47
CA VAL A 641 -18.47 11.08 -6.95
C VAL A 641 -17.71 11.59 -5.74
N THR A 642 -16.38 11.61 -5.83
CA THR A 642 -15.48 12.11 -4.78
C THR A 642 -14.49 13.12 -5.34
N LEU A 643 -14.44 14.30 -4.75
CA LEU A 643 -13.42 15.34 -4.96
C LEU A 643 -12.42 15.23 -3.81
N PHE A 644 -11.13 15.25 -4.09
CA PHE A 644 -10.12 15.15 -3.06
C PHE A 644 -8.88 16.03 -3.29
N ARG A 645 -8.19 16.32 -2.20
CA ARG A 645 -6.84 16.89 -2.20
C ARG A 645 -6.03 16.31 -1.06
N GLU A 646 -4.76 15.98 -1.35
CA GLU A 646 -3.77 15.47 -0.42
C GLU A 646 -2.48 16.29 -0.57
N ASP A 647 -1.95 16.85 0.52
CA ASP A 647 -0.72 17.67 0.53
C ASP A 647 0.27 17.08 1.54
N MET A 648 1.18 16.26 1.04
CA MET A 648 2.31 15.72 1.79
C MET A 648 3.52 16.63 1.58
N ARG A 649 3.98 17.33 2.64
CA ARG A 649 5.06 18.32 2.55
C ARG A 649 6.39 17.85 3.09
N SER A 650 6.42 16.75 3.83
CA SER A 650 7.59 16.24 4.54
C SER A 650 7.89 14.78 4.22
N GLY A 651 7.66 14.36 2.97
CA GLY A 651 8.00 13.02 2.52
C GLY A 651 9.51 12.76 2.58
N PHE A 652 9.88 11.50 2.70
CA PHE A 652 11.29 11.10 2.78
C PHE A 652 11.96 11.19 1.41
N ARG A 653 13.20 11.66 1.42
CA ARG A 653 14.03 11.84 0.24
C ARG A 653 15.49 11.60 0.59
N SER A 654 16.24 10.93 -0.28
CA SER A 654 17.70 10.94 -0.26
C SER A 654 18.21 12.18 -0.97
N SER A 655 19.06 12.93 -0.32
CA SER A 655 19.70 14.16 -0.83
C SER A 655 21.21 14.04 -0.71
N THR A 656 21.94 14.56 -1.69
CA THR A 656 23.40 14.58 -1.64
C THR A 656 23.87 15.84 -0.92
N ILE A 657 24.70 15.67 0.09
CA ILE A 657 25.38 16.72 0.84
C ILE A 657 26.85 16.65 0.47
N TYR A 658 27.47 17.80 0.19
CA TYR A 658 28.90 17.89 -0.10
C TYR A 658 29.62 18.51 1.09
N SER A 659 30.79 17.91 1.43
CA SER A 659 31.69 18.41 2.48
C SER A 659 33.12 18.40 1.98
N PRO A 660 33.98 19.30 2.45
CA PRO A 660 35.39 19.35 2.09
C PRO A 660 36.22 18.35 2.91
N PHE A 661 37.15 17.69 2.25
CA PHE A 661 38.09 16.78 2.89
C PHE A 661 39.49 17.08 2.44
N MET A 662 40.40 17.22 3.41
CA MET A 662 41.80 17.53 3.16
C MET A 662 42.61 16.24 3.09
N TYR A 663 43.55 16.16 2.16
CA TYR A 663 44.44 15.00 2.03
C TYR A 663 45.79 15.41 1.51
N LYS A 664 46.81 14.58 1.76
CA LYS A 664 48.15 14.74 1.23
C LYS A 664 48.24 14.17 -0.19
N LYS A 665 48.79 14.91 -1.12
CA LYS A 665 49.13 14.43 -2.44
C LYS A 665 50.63 14.26 -2.49
N TYR A 666 51.09 13.01 -2.41
CA TYR A 666 52.49 12.68 -2.43
C TYR A 666 53.08 12.78 -3.85
N ASP A 667 54.31 13.29 -3.93
CA ASP A 667 55.07 13.36 -5.18
C ASP A 667 56.21 12.32 -5.15
N ALA A 668 56.11 11.35 -6.09
CA ALA A 668 57.11 10.31 -6.25
C ALA A 668 58.03 10.54 -7.48
N SER A 669 58.00 11.72 -8.09
CA SER A 669 58.81 12.02 -9.30
C SER A 669 60.31 11.93 -9.05
N GLY A 670 60.74 12.14 -7.83
CA GLY A 670 62.16 12.05 -7.41
C GLY A 670 62.63 10.65 -7.03
N VAL A 671 61.77 9.63 -7.12
CA VAL A 671 62.11 8.24 -6.77
C VAL A 671 62.89 7.59 -7.91
N ASP A 672 64.16 7.19 -7.65
CA ASP A 672 64.94 6.39 -8.60
C ASP A 672 64.45 4.94 -8.62
N ALA A 673 63.65 4.60 -9.62
CA ALA A 673 63.06 3.28 -9.78
C ALA A 673 64.09 2.14 -9.86
N SER A 674 65.31 2.43 -10.35
CA SER A 674 66.39 1.43 -10.52
C SER A 674 67.03 0.99 -9.21
N LYS A 675 66.88 1.79 -8.13
CA LYS A 675 67.47 1.53 -6.80
C LYS A 675 66.49 0.97 -5.80
N LEU A 676 65.25 0.75 -6.20
CA LEU A 676 64.21 0.23 -5.30
C LEU A 676 64.45 -1.25 -4.96
N THR A 677 64.40 -1.55 -3.68
CA THR A 677 64.36 -2.93 -3.14
C THR A 677 63.06 -3.24 -2.45
N ALA A 678 62.17 -2.23 -2.30
CA ALA A 678 60.83 -2.28 -1.76
C ALA A 678 59.99 -1.13 -2.33
N PRO A 679 58.67 -1.10 -2.14
CA PRO A 679 57.84 0.07 -2.48
C PRO A 679 58.37 1.35 -1.82
N PRO A 680 58.24 2.53 -2.46
CA PRO A 680 58.67 3.79 -1.82
C PRO A 680 57.87 4.03 -0.56
N SER A 681 58.54 4.47 0.52
CA SER A 681 57.90 4.85 1.78
C SER A 681 57.29 6.26 1.66
N VAL A 682 55.99 6.40 1.88
CA VAL A 682 55.29 7.70 1.85
C VAL A 682 55.88 8.70 2.87
N ALA A 683 56.47 8.19 3.98
CA ALA A 683 57.09 9.03 4.98
C ALA A 683 58.30 9.82 4.44
N ASN A 684 58.94 9.35 3.36
CA ASN A 684 60.09 9.95 2.75
C ASN A 684 59.79 10.79 1.49
N LEU A 685 58.50 10.88 1.12
CA LEU A 685 58.07 11.61 -0.07
C LEU A 685 57.59 13.01 0.26
N PRO A 686 57.95 14.00 -0.57
CA PRO A 686 57.33 15.31 -0.46
C PRO A 686 55.84 15.24 -0.77
N TYR A 687 55.04 16.11 -0.18
CA TYR A 687 53.61 16.18 -0.46
C TYR A 687 53.11 17.62 -0.50
N SER A 688 51.98 17.80 -1.18
CA SER A 688 51.15 19.00 -1.11
C SER A 688 49.82 18.68 -0.45
N THR A 689 49.30 19.59 0.38
CA THR A 689 47.94 19.45 0.95
C THR A 689 46.91 19.88 -0.09
N MET A 690 45.99 18.99 -0.35
CA MET A 690 44.89 19.20 -1.29
C MET A 690 43.56 19.13 -0.54
N SER A 691 42.54 19.77 -1.08
CA SER A 691 41.15 19.66 -0.61
C SER A 691 40.25 19.17 -1.74
N GLU A 692 39.32 18.31 -1.41
CA GLU A 692 38.32 17.79 -2.35
C GLU A 692 36.93 17.75 -1.73
N LEU A 693 35.91 18.11 -2.54
CA LEU A 693 34.52 17.96 -2.15
C LEU A 693 34.05 16.53 -2.35
N PHE A 694 33.57 15.92 -1.31
CA PHE A 694 32.93 14.62 -1.37
C PHE A 694 31.43 14.71 -1.08
N GLY A 695 30.61 14.06 -1.93
CA GLY A 695 29.16 13.98 -1.77
C GLY A 695 28.75 12.66 -1.16
N HIS A 696 28.02 12.70 -0.07
CA HIS A 696 27.35 11.55 0.53
C HIS A 696 25.86 11.73 0.54
N SER A 697 25.11 10.63 0.62
CA SER A 697 23.64 10.66 0.64
C SER A 697 23.10 10.65 2.05
N GLU A 698 22.18 11.56 2.34
CA GLU A 698 21.50 11.69 3.61
C GLU A 698 19.96 11.66 3.39
N TYR A 699 19.21 11.03 4.29
CA TYR A 699 17.76 11.07 4.25
C TYR A 699 17.21 12.37 4.85
N THR A 700 16.33 13.03 4.11
CA THR A 700 15.72 14.31 4.49
C THR A 700 14.21 14.27 4.32
N ASN A 701 13.50 15.30 4.82
CA ASN A 701 12.07 15.50 4.60
C ASN A 701 11.79 16.38 3.37
N GLY A 702 12.62 16.31 2.34
CA GLY A 702 12.55 17.18 1.16
C GLY A 702 11.51 16.79 0.10
N SER A 703 10.88 15.64 0.21
CA SER A 703 9.87 15.21 -0.78
C SER A 703 8.51 15.83 -0.48
N ARG A 704 7.98 16.57 -1.45
CA ARG A 704 6.61 17.07 -1.43
C ARG A 704 5.79 16.43 -2.54
N THR A 705 4.58 15.96 -2.20
CA THR A 705 3.64 15.42 -3.18
C THR A 705 2.26 16.02 -2.94
N LEU A 706 1.78 16.78 -3.93
CA LEU A 706 0.42 17.34 -3.93
C LEU A 706 -0.42 16.54 -4.93
N LYS A 707 -1.49 15.92 -4.44
CA LYS A 707 -2.45 15.16 -5.25
C LYS A 707 -3.81 15.84 -5.17
N ARG A 708 -4.52 15.91 -6.28
CA ARG A 708 -5.91 16.34 -6.35
C ARG A 708 -6.61 15.64 -7.50
N GLY A 709 -7.90 15.49 -7.39
CA GLY A 709 -8.64 14.86 -8.47
C GLY A 709 -10.12 14.63 -8.16
N ILE A 710 -10.72 13.96 -9.11
CA ILE A 710 -12.12 13.54 -9.10
C ILE A 710 -12.14 12.04 -9.35
N GLU A 711 -12.83 11.30 -8.51
CA GLU A 711 -13.15 9.88 -8.69
C GLU A 711 -14.65 9.74 -8.86
N TYR A 712 -15.08 8.85 -9.74
CA TYR A 712 -16.51 8.56 -9.91
C TYR A 712 -16.76 7.10 -10.23
N THR A 713 -17.89 6.61 -9.75
CA THR A 713 -18.40 5.27 -10.01
C THR A 713 -19.90 5.34 -10.22
N PHE A 714 -20.36 4.84 -11.35
CA PHE A 714 -21.77 4.63 -11.65
C PHE A 714 -22.03 3.14 -11.81
N ALA A 715 -23.06 2.63 -11.14
CA ALA A 715 -23.54 1.27 -11.29
C ALA A 715 -25.02 1.28 -11.61
N SER A 716 -25.41 0.75 -12.78
CA SER A 716 -26.80 0.64 -13.16
C SER A 716 -27.51 -0.47 -12.38
N GLU A 717 -28.82 -0.39 -12.30
CA GLU A 717 -29.62 -1.58 -12.08
C GLU A 717 -29.41 -2.59 -13.23
N ARG A 718 -29.59 -3.87 -12.94
CA ARG A 718 -29.53 -4.92 -13.96
C ARG A 718 -30.66 -4.76 -14.97
N ILE A 719 -30.31 -4.61 -16.23
CA ILE A 719 -31.24 -4.55 -17.35
C ILE A 719 -31.77 -5.96 -17.57
N ARG A 720 -32.98 -6.24 -17.08
CA ARG A 720 -33.54 -7.60 -17.00
C ARG A 720 -33.59 -8.30 -18.36
N ARG A 721 -33.93 -7.59 -19.45
CA ARG A 721 -34.02 -8.14 -20.79
C ARG A 721 -32.69 -8.62 -21.35
N LEU A 722 -31.60 -7.92 -21.01
CA LEU A 722 -30.24 -8.24 -21.45
C LEU A 722 -29.47 -9.06 -20.45
N HIS A 723 -30.00 -9.27 -19.24
CA HIS A 723 -29.28 -9.84 -18.11
C HIS A 723 -27.95 -9.14 -17.82
N THR A 724 -27.86 -7.86 -18.16
CA THR A 724 -26.61 -7.08 -18.15
C THR A 724 -26.68 -5.95 -17.12
N ARG A 725 -25.58 -5.71 -16.45
CA ARG A 725 -25.33 -4.54 -15.60
C ARG A 725 -24.24 -3.70 -16.22
N LEU A 726 -24.43 -2.39 -16.24
CA LEU A 726 -23.41 -1.43 -16.64
C LEU A 726 -22.75 -0.84 -15.38
N THR A 727 -21.43 -0.92 -15.32
CA THR A 727 -20.62 -0.20 -14.34
C THR A 727 -19.67 0.75 -15.07
N ILE A 728 -19.63 2.01 -14.65
CA ILE A 728 -18.72 3.02 -15.17
C ILE A 728 -17.85 3.47 -14.01
N THR A 729 -16.54 3.32 -14.13
CA THR A 729 -15.58 3.82 -13.13
C THR A 729 -14.58 4.71 -13.82
N GLY A 730 -14.17 5.78 -13.16
CA GLY A 730 -13.17 6.66 -13.76
C GLY A 730 -12.60 7.64 -12.76
N ALA A 731 -11.53 8.30 -13.20
CA ALA A 731 -10.88 9.35 -12.43
C ALA A 731 -10.15 10.34 -13.31
N TRP A 732 -10.01 11.55 -12.78
CA TRP A 732 -9.04 12.53 -13.22
C TRP A 732 -8.12 12.88 -12.07
N PHE A 733 -6.83 12.58 -12.23
CA PHE A 733 -5.80 12.83 -11.22
C PHE A 733 -4.79 13.87 -11.71
N VAL A 734 -4.40 14.76 -10.80
CA VAL A 734 -3.27 15.68 -10.94
C VAL A 734 -2.33 15.44 -9.79
N THR A 735 -1.09 15.07 -10.09
CA THR A 735 -0.02 14.88 -9.11
C THR A 735 1.12 15.84 -9.40
N LEU A 736 1.50 16.60 -8.41
CA LEU A 736 2.66 17.47 -8.43
C LEU A 736 3.72 16.91 -7.50
N TYR A 737 4.83 16.47 -8.07
CA TYR A 737 6.04 16.10 -7.34
C TYR A 737 6.97 17.29 -7.27
N HIS A 738 7.55 17.53 -6.11
CA HIS A 738 8.40 18.68 -5.87
C HIS A 738 9.44 18.36 -4.80
N ASN A 739 10.63 18.95 -4.90
CA ASN A 739 11.60 19.01 -3.84
C ASN A 739 11.44 20.33 -3.07
N SER A 740 11.39 20.26 -1.74
CA SER A 740 11.20 21.42 -0.87
C SER A 740 12.48 21.90 -0.18
N ILE A 741 13.62 21.25 -0.44
CA ILE A 741 14.93 21.61 0.10
C ILE A 741 15.87 22.03 -1.02
N THR A 742 16.97 22.71 -0.66
CA THR A 742 18.04 23.04 -1.58
C THR A 742 18.73 21.80 -2.11
N LEU A 743 19.25 21.88 -3.33
CA LEU A 743 20.04 20.82 -3.95
C LEU A 743 21.49 21.26 -4.05
N MET A 744 22.39 20.42 -3.55
CA MET A 744 23.81 20.52 -3.87
C MET A 744 24.14 19.61 -5.04
N GLN A 745 24.81 20.14 -6.05
CA GLN A 745 25.20 19.38 -7.23
C GLN A 745 26.60 19.79 -7.69
N ARG A 746 27.49 18.81 -7.81
CA ARG A 746 28.82 18.98 -8.45
C ARG A 746 28.72 18.50 -9.89
N PRO A 747 29.14 19.28 -10.88
CA PRO A 747 29.16 18.84 -12.26
C PRO A 747 30.12 17.66 -12.48
N ASN A 748 29.68 16.70 -13.27
CA ASN A 748 30.55 15.60 -13.66
C ASN A 748 31.35 16.00 -14.94
N ALA A 749 32.17 17.02 -14.80
CA ALA A 749 33.00 17.56 -15.87
C ALA A 749 34.47 17.65 -15.43
N VAL A 750 35.37 17.45 -16.39
CA VAL A 750 36.81 17.55 -16.23
C VAL A 750 37.33 18.66 -17.14
N VAL A 751 37.99 19.64 -16.56
CA VAL A 751 38.60 20.77 -17.28
C VAL A 751 40.11 20.76 -17.00
N GLY A 752 40.94 20.71 -18.02
CA GLY A 752 42.38 20.64 -17.87
C GLY A 752 42.90 19.45 -17.04
N GLY A 753 42.23 18.29 -17.14
CA GLY A 753 42.57 17.08 -16.39
C GLY A 753 42.11 17.10 -14.91
N LYS A 754 41.42 18.16 -14.46
CA LYS A 754 40.87 18.29 -13.09
C LYS A 754 39.36 18.29 -13.09
N GLN A 755 38.78 17.56 -12.16
CA GLN A 755 37.34 17.61 -11.90
C GLN A 755 36.98 19.00 -11.37
N ILE A 756 35.77 19.50 -11.70
CA ILE A 756 35.27 20.79 -11.22
C ILE A 756 35.35 20.82 -9.68
N PRO A 757 36.07 21.78 -9.07
CA PRO A 757 36.29 21.82 -7.62
C PRO A 757 35.17 22.54 -6.86
N TYR A 758 34.00 22.70 -7.47
CA TYR A 758 32.89 23.44 -6.94
C TYR A 758 31.61 22.61 -6.94
N ALA A 759 30.78 22.78 -5.92
CA ALA A 759 29.43 22.28 -5.87
C ALA A 759 28.41 23.43 -5.85
N GLY A 760 27.53 23.50 -6.84
CA GLY A 760 26.46 24.49 -6.88
C GLY A 760 25.34 24.16 -5.88
N ILE A 761 24.79 25.19 -5.25
CA ILE A 761 23.65 25.14 -4.31
C ILE A 761 22.48 25.81 -4.99
N TYR A 762 21.43 25.03 -5.29
CA TYR A 762 20.27 25.51 -6.05
C TYR A 762 19.04 25.48 -5.15
N LYS A 763 18.24 26.55 -5.18
CA LYS A 763 17.00 26.65 -4.44
C LYS A 763 15.92 25.78 -5.05
N ASP A 764 15.74 25.91 -6.36
CA ASP A 764 14.75 25.16 -7.08
C ASP A 764 15.32 23.84 -7.58
N ASN A 765 14.65 22.81 -7.21
CA ASN A 765 15.08 21.50 -7.56
C ASN A 765 13.98 20.74 -8.24
N GLU A 766 14.12 19.63 -8.74
CA GLU A 766 13.17 18.81 -9.47
C GLU A 766 11.69 19.06 -9.13
N GLY A 767 10.90 19.24 -10.15
CA GLY A 767 9.46 19.29 -10.02
C GLY A 767 8.83 18.73 -11.29
N VAL A 768 7.84 17.84 -11.14
CA VAL A 768 7.09 17.26 -12.26
C VAL A 768 5.62 17.26 -11.96
N LYS A 769 4.84 17.89 -12.83
CA LYS A 769 3.38 17.83 -12.82
C LYS A 769 2.92 16.71 -13.74
N ARG A 770 2.16 15.78 -13.20
CA ARG A 770 1.56 14.68 -13.98
C ARG A 770 0.06 14.72 -13.89
N GLN A 771 -0.61 14.36 -14.98
CA GLN A 771 -2.06 14.28 -15.04
C GLN A 771 -2.47 13.00 -15.76
N MET A 772 -3.63 12.48 -15.40
CA MET A 772 -4.25 11.32 -16.03
C MET A 772 -5.75 11.45 -15.94
N ALA A 773 -6.45 11.16 -17.02
CA ALA A 773 -7.90 10.97 -17.02
C ALA A 773 -8.25 9.66 -17.71
N ASN A 774 -9.07 8.83 -17.05
CA ASN A 774 -9.56 7.58 -17.61
C ASN A 774 -11.00 7.28 -17.22
N THR A 775 -11.64 6.44 -18.01
CA THR A 775 -12.98 5.90 -17.77
C THR A 775 -13.02 4.46 -18.25
N ASN A 776 -13.55 3.57 -17.40
CA ASN A 776 -13.80 2.17 -17.73
C ASN A 776 -15.30 1.92 -17.79
N PHE A 777 -15.80 1.36 -18.88
CA PHE A 777 -17.15 0.92 -19.07
C PHE A 777 -17.17 -0.60 -19.02
N THR A 778 -17.83 -1.18 -18.02
CA THR A 778 -17.91 -2.64 -17.84
C THR A 778 -19.34 -3.10 -17.96
N PHE A 779 -19.57 -4.03 -18.89
CA PHE A 779 -20.86 -4.67 -19.15
C PHE A 779 -20.80 -6.10 -18.65
N ASP A 780 -21.44 -6.35 -17.50
CA ASP A 780 -21.46 -7.68 -16.88
C ASP A 780 -22.79 -8.36 -17.19
N THR A 781 -22.73 -9.46 -17.92
CA THR A 781 -23.89 -10.24 -18.35
C THR A 781 -23.83 -11.64 -17.76
N ASP A 782 -24.89 -12.06 -17.07
CA ASP A 782 -25.01 -13.40 -16.53
C ASP A 782 -26.31 -14.01 -17.05
N ILE A 783 -26.21 -15.07 -17.83
CA ILE A 783 -27.31 -15.79 -18.44
C ILE A 783 -27.53 -17.11 -17.68
N PRO A 784 -28.40 -17.13 -16.66
CA PRO A 784 -28.57 -18.31 -15.79
C PRO A 784 -28.98 -19.59 -16.54
N LYS A 785 -29.82 -19.45 -17.57
CA LYS A 785 -30.28 -20.58 -18.39
C LYS A 785 -29.14 -21.29 -19.11
N LEU A 786 -28.14 -20.52 -19.56
CA LEU A 786 -26.95 -21.06 -20.21
C LEU A 786 -25.81 -21.34 -19.24
N ARG A 787 -25.97 -20.97 -17.96
CA ARG A 787 -24.89 -21.00 -16.96
C ARG A 787 -23.61 -20.32 -17.47
N LEU A 788 -23.78 -19.21 -18.13
CA LEU A 788 -22.74 -18.45 -18.81
C LEU A 788 -22.70 -17.02 -18.25
N ALA A 789 -21.55 -16.61 -17.77
CA ALA A 789 -21.28 -15.23 -17.40
C ALA A 789 -20.20 -14.66 -18.31
N PHE A 790 -20.38 -13.43 -18.79
CA PHE A 790 -19.33 -12.74 -19.51
C PHE A 790 -19.30 -11.26 -19.16
N SER A 791 -18.12 -10.69 -19.22
CA SER A 791 -17.87 -9.28 -18.98
C SER A 791 -17.09 -8.70 -20.14
N LEU A 792 -17.60 -7.63 -20.72
CA LEU A 792 -16.93 -6.82 -21.71
C LEU A 792 -16.55 -5.49 -21.04
N SER A 793 -15.26 -5.15 -21.02
CA SER A 793 -14.77 -3.90 -20.47
C SER A 793 -14.08 -3.06 -21.54
N ALA A 794 -14.59 -1.84 -21.76
CA ALA A 794 -13.94 -0.83 -22.56
C ALA A 794 -13.20 0.14 -21.65
N GLN A 795 -11.87 0.16 -21.74
CA GLN A 795 -11.00 1.00 -20.91
C GLN A 795 -10.46 2.16 -21.73
N CYS A 796 -11.00 3.33 -21.49
CA CYS A 796 -10.62 4.57 -22.16
C CYS A 796 -9.61 5.35 -21.32
N LEU A 797 -8.43 5.59 -21.86
CA LEU A 797 -7.48 6.58 -21.36
C LEU A 797 -7.67 7.84 -22.20
N TRP A 798 -8.24 8.88 -21.63
CA TRP A 798 -8.48 10.14 -22.33
C TRP A 798 -7.17 10.84 -22.65
N PHE A 799 -6.30 10.93 -21.65
CA PHE A 799 -4.94 11.41 -21.80
C PHE A 799 -4.11 11.07 -20.56
N THR A 800 -2.78 11.04 -20.75
CA THR A 800 -1.83 11.28 -19.67
C THR A 800 -0.90 12.40 -20.07
N SER A 801 -0.45 13.19 -19.12
CA SER A 801 0.56 14.22 -19.42
C SER A 801 1.60 14.33 -18.31
N SER A 802 2.80 14.73 -18.70
CA SER A 802 3.93 15.00 -17.83
C SER A 802 4.55 16.33 -18.23
N GLN A 803 4.86 17.16 -17.24
CA GLN A 803 5.51 18.44 -17.46
C GLN A 803 6.46 18.74 -16.33
N ARG A 804 7.72 18.98 -16.64
CA ARG A 804 8.72 19.46 -15.68
C ARG A 804 8.39 20.89 -15.29
N GLN A 805 8.55 21.22 -14.02
CA GLN A 805 8.48 22.61 -13.54
C GLN A 805 9.74 23.37 -13.93
N ARG A 806 9.61 24.66 -14.16
CA ARG A 806 10.77 25.52 -14.45
C ARG A 806 11.69 25.55 -13.25
N LEU A 807 12.98 25.40 -13.51
CA LEU A 807 14.08 25.41 -12.55
C LEU A 807 14.98 26.59 -12.85
N SER A 808 15.69 27.11 -11.82
CA SER A 808 16.78 28.03 -12.05
C SER A 808 17.92 27.33 -12.79
N ASN A 809 18.44 27.96 -13.83
CA ASN A 809 19.65 27.47 -14.49
C ASN A 809 20.92 27.78 -13.66
N GLU A 810 20.91 28.87 -12.94
CA GLU A 810 22.01 29.31 -12.11
C GLU A 810 21.83 28.84 -10.65
N PRO A 811 22.91 28.51 -9.93
CA PRO A 811 22.84 28.29 -8.49
C PRO A 811 22.58 29.60 -7.75
N GLU A 812 22.09 29.57 -6.52
CA GLU A 812 22.06 30.74 -5.64
C GLU A 812 23.42 30.96 -4.98
N GLN A 813 24.11 29.88 -4.68
CA GLN A 813 25.42 29.85 -4.03
C GLN A 813 26.23 28.67 -4.60
N TYR A 814 27.53 28.67 -4.32
CA TYR A 814 28.37 27.54 -4.59
C TYR A 814 29.39 27.33 -3.46
N MET A 815 29.77 26.09 -3.25
CA MET A 815 30.78 25.69 -2.29
C MET A 815 32.10 25.41 -3.04
N SER A 816 33.19 26.03 -2.61
CA SER A 816 34.52 25.74 -3.10
C SER A 816 35.14 24.51 -2.41
N ALA A 817 36.25 23.98 -2.95
CA ALA A 817 36.86 22.73 -2.48
C ALA A 817 37.30 22.78 -1.01
N ASP A 818 37.53 23.96 -0.45
CA ASP A 818 37.87 24.19 0.97
C ASP A 818 36.61 24.25 1.87
N GLY A 819 35.42 24.19 1.32
CA GLY A 819 34.13 24.25 2.05
C GLY A 819 33.57 25.65 2.20
N THR A 820 34.24 26.67 1.67
CA THR A 820 33.73 28.06 1.72
C THR A 820 32.53 28.18 0.80
N VAL A 821 31.45 28.76 1.31
CA VAL A 821 30.22 29.02 0.52
C VAL A 821 30.25 30.45 0.02
N HIS A 822 30.05 30.62 -1.27
CA HIS A 822 30.07 31.92 -1.96
C HIS A 822 28.70 32.17 -2.58
N ASP A 823 28.25 33.44 -2.56
CA ASP A 823 27.05 33.85 -3.30
C ASP A 823 27.33 33.87 -4.80
N TRP A 824 26.42 33.35 -5.60
CA TRP A 824 26.53 33.37 -7.05
C TRP A 824 26.37 34.78 -7.61
N LYS A 825 27.29 35.15 -8.52
CA LYS A 825 27.25 36.41 -9.25
C LYS A 825 27.12 36.12 -10.75
N PRO A 826 26.39 36.94 -11.53
CA PRO A 826 26.26 36.73 -12.98
C PRO A 826 27.60 36.65 -13.73
N ALA A 827 28.67 37.32 -13.21
CA ALA A 827 30.01 37.24 -13.76
C ALA A 827 30.65 35.84 -13.62
N ASP A 828 30.25 35.04 -12.64
CA ASP A 828 30.76 33.69 -12.37
C ASP A 828 30.44 32.75 -13.54
N ALA A 829 29.38 33.03 -14.29
CA ALA A 829 29.03 32.27 -15.50
C ALA A 829 30.09 32.36 -16.63
N GLN A 830 31.02 33.29 -16.54
CA GLN A 830 32.14 33.45 -17.49
C GLN A 830 33.44 32.78 -16.99
N ASP A 831 33.49 32.37 -15.71
CA ASP A 831 34.65 31.68 -15.16
C ASP A 831 34.89 30.32 -15.80
N THR A 832 36.13 29.89 -15.91
CA THR A 832 36.51 28.62 -16.58
C THR A 832 35.90 27.39 -15.92
N TYR A 833 35.72 27.40 -14.61
CA TYR A 833 35.17 26.27 -13.82
C TYR A 833 33.74 26.56 -13.38
N LEU A 834 33.40 27.76 -12.88
CA LEU A 834 32.08 28.06 -12.34
C LEU A 834 30.97 28.01 -13.40
N ARG A 835 31.29 28.35 -14.67
CA ARG A 835 30.32 28.22 -15.78
C ARG A 835 29.69 26.84 -15.90
N TRP A 836 30.36 25.78 -15.41
CA TRP A 836 29.84 24.42 -15.42
C TRP A 836 28.76 24.17 -14.34
N LEU A 837 28.61 25.10 -13.40
CA LEU A 837 27.51 25.09 -12.45
C LEU A 837 26.20 25.58 -13.08
N VAL A 838 26.27 26.31 -14.19
CA VAL A 838 25.08 26.75 -14.91
C VAL A 838 24.43 25.55 -15.62
N ARG A 839 23.20 25.23 -15.23
CA ARG A 839 22.40 24.16 -15.83
C ARG A 839 21.91 24.60 -17.19
N ARG A 840 21.85 23.68 -18.14
CA ARG A 840 21.45 23.98 -19.52
C ARG A 840 20.07 23.44 -19.82
N TYR A 841 19.07 23.93 -19.09
CA TYR A 841 17.68 23.65 -19.42
C TYR A 841 17.19 24.59 -20.50
N THR A 842 16.50 24.04 -21.48
CA THR A 842 15.88 24.75 -22.61
C THR A 842 14.36 24.72 -22.46
N ASP A 843 13.64 25.52 -23.27
CA ASP A 843 12.17 25.48 -23.27
C ASP A 843 11.63 24.11 -23.70
N ALA A 844 12.42 23.31 -24.44
CA ALA A 844 12.05 21.95 -24.81
C ALA A 844 11.94 21.04 -23.58
N ASP A 845 12.80 21.23 -22.53
CA ASP A 845 12.78 20.44 -21.31
C ASP A 845 11.50 20.69 -20.46
N TYR A 846 10.83 21.80 -20.71
CA TYR A 846 9.62 22.22 -19.99
C TYR A 846 8.33 22.04 -20.80
N ARG A 847 8.41 21.47 -22.00
CA ARG A 847 7.23 21.13 -22.77
C ARG A 847 6.36 20.12 -22.04
N LYS A 848 5.08 20.27 -22.23
CA LYS A 848 4.10 19.32 -21.73
C LYS A 848 4.01 18.14 -22.68
N ASP A 849 4.49 16.99 -22.24
CA ASP A 849 4.31 15.74 -22.96
C ASP A 849 2.90 15.22 -22.72
N THR A 850 2.19 14.88 -23.79
CA THR A 850 0.83 14.36 -23.68
C THR A 850 0.69 13.11 -24.52
N VAL A 851 0.33 12.02 -23.84
CA VAL A 851 -0.10 10.78 -24.51
C VAL A 851 -1.57 10.95 -24.86
N PRO A 852 -1.95 10.81 -26.13
CA PRO A 852 -3.32 11.01 -26.58
C PRO A 852 -4.25 9.86 -26.16
N PHE A 853 -5.52 10.02 -26.50
CA PHE A 853 -6.56 9.02 -26.26
C PHE A 853 -6.12 7.62 -26.72
N SER A 854 -6.45 6.64 -25.88
CA SER A 854 -6.34 5.22 -26.23
C SER A 854 -7.47 4.43 -25.56
N MET A 855 -7.88 3.35 -26.21
CA MET A 855 -8.97 2.50 -25.72
C MET A 855 -8.62 1.02 -25.94
N ASN A 856 -8.89 0.19 -24.92
CA ASN A 856 -8.74 -1.25 -24.99
C ASN A 856 -10.07 -1.92 -24.70
N LEU A 857 -10.37 -3.00 -25.41
CA LEU A 857 -11.48 -3.90 -25.07
C LEU A 857 -10.93 -5.16 -24.42
N ASN A 858 -11.49 -5.52 -23.27
CA ASN A 858 -11.16 -6.74 -22.54
C ASN A 858 -12.41 -7.61 -22.44
N LEU A 859 -12.26 -8.90 -22.63
CA LEU A 859 -13.34 -9.89 -22.58
C LEU A 859 -13.02 -10.97 -21.56
N LYS A 860 -13.99 -11.28 -20.69
CA LYS A 860 -13.92 -12.41 -19.76
C LYS A 860 -15.18 -13.25 -19.92
N VAL A 861 -15.02 -14.56 -20.02
CA VAL A 861 -16.13 -15.51 -20.21
C VAL A 861 -15.98 -16.64 -19.21
N THR A 862 -17.03 -16.92 -18.43
CA THR A 862 -17.04 -18.01 -17.44
C THR A 862 -18.21 -18.93 -17.72
N LYS A 863 -17.94 -20.21 -17.90
CA LYS A 863 -18.91 -21.27 -18.01
C LYS A 863 -18.97 -22.06 -16.71
N LYS A 864 -20.19 -22.16 -16.13
CA LYS A 864 -20.45 -22.91 -14.91
C LYS A 864 -21.03 -24.30 -15.28
N LEU A 865 -20.46 -25.35 -14.73
CA LEU A 865 -20.77 -26.74 -14.99
C LEU A 865 -21.09 -27.47 -13.68
N PHE A 866 -21.81 -28.57 -13.75
CA PHE A 866 -22.15 -29.46 -12.63
C PHE A 866 -22.75 -28.75 -11.40
N GLY A 867 -23.67 -27.81 -11.61
CA GLY A 867 -24.27 -27.07 -10.48
C GLY A 867 -23.32 -26.12 -9.78
N ASP A 868 -22.48 -25.43 -10.54
CA ASP A 868 -21.42 -24.47 -10.07
C ASP A 868 -20.23 -25.16 -9.37
N ARG A 869 -20.10 -26.50 -9.45
CA ARG A 869 -18.96 -27.23 -8.91
C ARG A 869 -17.68 -27.09 -9.76
N LEU A 870 -17.83 -26.84 -11.05
CA LEU A 870 -16.73 -26.60 -11.97
C LEU A 870 -17.00 -25.32 -12.77
N ASN A 871 -16.12 -24.35 -12.65
CA ASN A 871 -16.12 -23.12 -13.43
C ASN A 871 -14.91 -23.10 -14.33
N ILE A 872 -15.12 -22.95 -15.62
CA ILE A 872 -14.06 -22.76 -16.63
C ILE A 872 -14.19 -21.34 -17.11
N ALA A 873 -13.11 -20.58 -17.03
CA ALA A 873 -13.08 -19.18 -17.36
C ALA A 873 -11.95 -18.86 -18.33
N LEU A 874 -12.26 -18.09 -19.35
CA LEU A 874 -11.33 -17.56 -20.33
C LEU A 874 -11.30 -16.04 -20.18
N PHE A 875 -10.13 -15.43 -20.22
CA PHE A 875 -10.00 -13.98 -20.35
C PHE A 875 -9.06 -13.63 -21.50
N CYS A 876 -9.35 -12.51 -22.11
CA CYS A 876 -8.52 -11.88 -23.12
C CYS A 876 -8.52 -10.37 -22.89
N ASN A 877 -7.42 -9.85 -22.43
CA ASN A 877 -7.20 -8.41 -22.33
C ASN A 877 -6.71 -7.90 -23.69
N LYS A 878 -7.16 -6.70 -24.06
CA LYS A 878 -6.79 -6.05 -25.32
C LYS A 878 -7.15 -6.92 -26.55
N ILE A 879 -8.32 -7.57 -26.52
CA ILE A 879 -8.85 -8.30 -27.67
C ILE A 879 -9.02 -7.37 -28.88
N TRP A 880 -9.20 -6.10 -28.62
CA TRP A 880 -9.12 -5.00 -29.55
C TRP A 880 -8.51 -3.79 -28.85
N ASP A 881 -7.67 -3.04 -29.54
CA ASP A 881 -7.08 -1.82 -29.04
C ASP A 881 -7.03 -0.70 -30.08
N TYR A 882 -7.18 0.52 -29.60
CA TYR A 882 -6.90 1.74 -30.31
C TYR A 882 -5.82 2.52 -29.54
N THR A 883 -4.58 2.38 -29.99
CA THR A 883 -3.41 2.97 -29.32
C THR A 883 -2.56 3.68 -30.35
N PRO A 884 -2.96 4.90 -30.82
CA PRO A 884 -2.28 5.59 -31.90
C PRO A 884 -0.86 5.99 -31.47
N ASP A 885 0.03 6.03 -32.45
CA ASP A 885 1.34 6.65 -32.30
C ASP A 885 1.17 8.14 -31.98
N TYR A 886 2.16 8.75 -31.36
CA TYR A 886 2.13 10.18 -31.04
C TYR A 886 3.53 10.78 -31.07
N GLU A 887 3.61 12.10 -31.21
CA GLU A 887 4.87 12.81 -31.14
C GLU A 887 5.19 13.27 -29.74
N ASN A 888 6.43 13.07 -29.33
CA ASN A 888 7.00 13.57 -28.09
C ASN A 888 8.35 14.22 -28.39
N ASN A 889 8.46 15.53 -28.16
CA ASN A 889 9.68 16.33 -28.37
C ASN A 889 10.30 16.14 -29.78
N GLY A 890 9.46 16.08 -30.81
CA GLY A 890 9.91 15.88 -32.21
C GLY A 890 10.28 14.44 -32.56
N THR A 891 10.04 13.49 -31.66
CA THR A 891 10.25 12.06 -31.89
C THR A 891 8.90 11.35 -31.92
N THR A 892 8.66 10.58 -32.99
CA THR A 892 7.46 9.74 -33.09
C THR A 892 7.61 8.54 -32.14
N ILE A 893 6.71 8.46 -31.15
CA ILE A 893 6.60 7.32 -30.25
C ILE A 893 5.60 6.34 -30.85
N ARG A 894 6.14 5.24 -31.34
CA ARG A 894 5.32 4.12 -31.83
C ARG A 894 4.90 3.24 -30.66
N ARG A 895 3.62 2.88 -30.65
CA ARG A 895 3.04 2.05 -29.59
C ARG A 895 2.50 0.77 -30.22
N HIS A 896 2.93 -0.35 -29.67
CA HIS A 896 2.42 -1.65 -30.02
C HIS A 896 1.87 -2.34 -28.76
N VAL A 897 0.67 -2.86 -28.85
CA VAL A 897 -0.02 -3.52 -27.76
C VAL A 897 -0.44 -4.92 -28.23
N ASN A 898 0.04 -5.93 -27.50
CA ASN A 898 -0.34 -7.31 -27.75
C ASN A 898 -1.53 -7.72 -26.90
N PRO A 899 -2.43 -8.58 -27.38
CA PRO A 899 -3.45 -9.22 -26.56
C PRO A 899 -2.79 -10.11 -25.51
N TYR A 900 -3.37 -10.13 -24.31
CA TYR A 900 -2.95 -11.00 -23.21
C TYR A 900 -4.13 -11.88 -22.80
N PHE A 901 -3.94 -13.20 -22.78
CA PHE A 901 -5.02 -14.13 -22.52
C PHE A 901 -4.60 -15.26 -21.58
N GLY A 902 -5.59 -15.90 -20.99
CA GLY A 902 -5.37 -17.05 -20.11
C GLY A 902 -6.67 -17.81 -19.87
N LEU A 903 -6.47 -19.00 -19.31
CA LEU A 903 -7.52 -19.94 -18.94
C LEU A 903 -7.44 -20.23 -17.44
N GLU A 904 -8.61 -20.34 -16.82
CA GLU A 904 -8.74 -20.69 -15.42
C GLU A 904 -9.78 -21.77 -15.22
N MET A 905 -9.51 -22.70 -14.33
CA MET A 905 -10.42 -23.72 -13.89
C MET A 905 -10.56 -23.68 -12.37
N ASN A 906 -11.77 -23.52 -11.88
CA ASN A 906 -12.10 -23.57 -10.46
C ASN A 906 -12.99 -24.77 -10.20
N VAL A 907 -12.57 -25.64 -9.27
CA VAL A 907 -13.28 -26.82 -8.81
C VAL A 907 -13.70 -26.61 -7.36
N LYS A 908 -14.98 -26.89 -7.07
CA LYS A 908 -15.54 -26.79 -5.72
C LYS A 908 -16.27 -28.11 -5.39
N ILE A 909 -15.75 -28.83 -4.38
CA ILE A 909 -16.26 -30.15 -3.95
C ILE A 909 -16.70 -30.08 -2.51
#